data_b8aa37d92ac3a3fe02fe5f8009fc5e84
#
_entry.id   b8aa37d92ac3a3fe02fe5f8009fc5e84
#
_cell.length_a   1.000
_cell.length_b   1.000
_cell.length_c   1.000
_cell.angle_alpha   90.00
_cell.angle_beta   90.00
_cell.angle_gamma   90.00
#
_symmetry.space_group_name_H-M   'P 1'
#
loop_
_entity.id
_entity.type
_entity.pdbx_description
1 polymer ?
#
loop_
_entity_poly.entity_id
_entity_poly.type
_entity_poly.pdbx_seq_one_letter_code
_entity_poly.pdbx_strand_id
1 'polypeptide(L)'
;MPKFEIVSDLRPTGDQPTAIAELIEGIKAGDRLQTLLGVTGSGKTFTIANVVEQLDRPTLVLAHNKTLAAQLYSEFKEFFPRNAVEYFVSYYDYYQPEAYVARTDTFIEKDSDINEEIDKLRHAATRSLLTRHDTLIVASVSCIFGLGTPEEYAQTTVELRRGQTVRRDRVIRHLIDIQYDRNDMTLTRATFRARGDTLEIYPAYEDIAVRVEFFGDEIERISDVDPLTGEILAERPDIVIYPARHFVTSSDKLGVALKDIEQELDDRLKVLDAEGKVLEAARLKQRTMYDLEMMTETGFCSGIENYSMHLSRRKFGEQPATLLDYFPQDFLMIIDESHMTLPQVRGMHGGDRSRKDVLVEHGFRLPSARENRPLRFDEFERMMPQTILVSATPGPYEHEHSARVVEQVIRPTGLLDPAITVRPTKGQIDDLVGEINARIAKNERVLVTTLTKRMAEDLSSYLKEMGIRTHYLHSEIDTFERIEILRDLRLGVHDVVVGINLLREGLDLPEVSMVAILDADKEGYLRSEGALIQTVGRAARHVDGHVIMYADKVTRSMKGAIDETYRRRQIQIAHNEEHGIQPRGIIKEIRDLSDRMRAVAEESVGYDTEDAGPGVIAHIPRDELTRMVKDLESQMKAASKNLEFEKAALLRDQVVELRRIIEVDPVTA
;
A
#
# COMPACT_ATOMS: atom_id res chain seq x y z
N MET A 1 -0.69 13.93 26.59
CA MET A 1 -0.59 13.47 25.20
C MET A 1 -1.99 13.05 24.76
N PRO A 2 -2.40 13.27 23.53
CA PRO A 2 -3.70 12.82 23.05
C PRO A 2 -3.77 11.30 23.15
N LYS A 3 -4.96 10.76 23.46
CA LYS A 3 -5.25 9.33 23.53
C LYS A 3 -6.02 8.89 22.29
N PHE A 4 -5.99 7.61 22.00
CA PHE A 4 -6.89 7.07 20.99
C PHE A 4 -8.34 7.19 21.43
N GLU A 5 -9.20 7.75 20.58
CA GLU A 5 -10.63 7.93 20.81
C GLU A 5 -11.42 7.54 19.58
N ILE A 6 -12.25 6.50 19.71
CA ILE A 6 -13.14 6.05 18.63
C ILE A 6 -14.31 7.03 18.51
N VAL A 7 -14.51 7.56 17.32
CA VAL A 7 -15.68 8.36 16.96
C VAL A 7 -16.56 7.54 16.01
N SER A 8 -17.54 6.84 16.56
CA SER A 8 -18.44 5.99 15.77
C SER A 8 -19.77 5.75 16.48
N ASP A 9 -20.85 5.66 15.70
CA ASP A 9 -22.18 5.23 16.20
C ASP A 9 -22.26 3.71 16.42
N LEU A 10 -21.26 2.95 15.93
CA LEU A 10 -21.21 1.50 16.09
C LEU A 10 -20.88 1.12 17.52
N ARG A 11 -21.46 -0.01 17.97
CA ARG A 11 -21.13 -0.63 19.25
C ARG A 11 -20.72 -2.08 19.03
N PRO A 12 -19.78 -2.61 19.83
CA PRO A 12 -19.40 -4.01 19.74
C PRO A 12 -20.61 -4.94 19.99
N THR A 13 -20.83 -5.87 19.06
CA THR A 13 -21.96 -6.83 19.10
C THR A 13 -21.51 -8.25 18.77
N GLY A 14 -22.35 -9.24 19.01
CA GLY A 14 -22.01 -10.65 18.80
C GLY A 14 -20.81 -11.09 19.63
N ASP A 15 -19.80 -11.67 18.99
CA ASP A 15 -18.56 -12.11 19.64
C ASP A 15 -17.57 -10.97 19.93
N GLN A 16 -17.78 -9.78 19.36
CA GLN A 16 -16.82 -8.67 19.45
C GLN A 16 -16.49 -8.27 20.89
N PRO A 17 -17.47 -8.11 21.83
CA PRO A 17 -17.15 -7.75 23.22
C PRO A 17 -16.25 -8.77 23.91
N THR A 18 -16.51 -10.06 23.70
CA THR A 18 -15.71 -11.16 24.26
C THR A 18 -14.32 -11.18 23.63
N ALA A 19 -14.24 -11.09 22.31
CA ALA A 19 -12.96 -11.07 21.59
C ALA A 19 -12.07 -9.88 22.01
N ILE A 20 -12.64 -8.68 22.16
CA ILE A 20 -11.93 -7.51 22.67
C ILE A 20 -11.38 -7.77 24.07
N ALA A 21 -12.22 -8.29 24.97
CA ALA A 21 -11.82 -8.55 26.36
C ALA A 21 -10.69 -9.60 26.43
N GLU A 22 -10.80 -10.72 25.70
CA GLU A 22 -9.81 -11.80 25.70
C GLU A 22 -8.47 -11.34 25.10
N LEU A 23 -8.48 -10.57 24.01
CA LEU A 23 -7.27 -10.01 23.40
C LEU A 23 -6.56 -9.06 24.36
N ILE A 24 -7.30 -8.18 25.03
CA ILE A 24 -6.74 -7.23 26.01
C ILE A 24 -6.20 -7.95 27.23
N GLU A 25 -6.92 -8.95 27.71
CA GLU A 25 -6.46 -9.78 28.83
C GLU A 25 -5.12 -10.46 28.48
N GLY A 26 -5.00 -11.04 27.29
CA GLY A 26 -3.76 -11.66 26.84
C GLY A 26 -2.61 -10.67 26.74
N ILE A 27 -2.83 -9.48 26.17
CA ILE A 27 -1.80 -8.42 26.13
C ILE A 27 -1.36 -8.04 27.54
N LYS A 28 -2.31 -7.86 28.48
CA LYS A 28 -2.01 -7.54 29.89
C LYS A 28 -1.32 -8.66 30.63
N ALA A 29 -1.61 -9.91 30.27
CA ALA A 29 -0.95 -11.10 30.81
C ALA A 29 0.49 -11.31 30.27
N GLY A 30 0.89 -10.56 29.23
CA GLY A 30 2.20 -10.65 28.62
C GLY A 30 2.29 -11.62 27.43
N ASP A 31 1.15 -12.08 26.90
CA ASP A 31 1.15 -12.92 25.70
C ASP A 31 1.83 -12.15 24.55
N ARG A 32 2.86 -12.77 23.97
CA ARG A 32 3.61 -12.13 22.87
C ARG A 32 2.84 -12.21 21.55
N LEU A 33 2.25 -13.36 21.26
CA LEU A 33 1.49 -13.59 20.03
C LEU A 33 0.11 -14.14 20.39
N GLN A 34 -0.92 -13.56 19.80
CA GLN A 34 -2.31 -14.00 19.89
C GLN A 34 -2.92 -14.02 18.50
N THR A 35 -3.85 -14.91 18.23
CA THR A 35 -4.57 -14.97 16.95
C THR A 35 -6.04 -14.60 17.16
N LEU A 36 -6.52 -13.61 16.38
CA LEU A 36 -7.94 -13.35 16.18
C LEU A 36 -8.40 -14.14 14.94
N LEU A 37 -9.08 -15.27 15.18
CA LEU A 37 -9.75 -16.03 14.14
C LEU A 37 -11.10 -15.37 13.85
N GLY A 38 -11.11 -14.42 12.91
CA GLY A 38 -12.32 -13.67 12.59
C GLY A 38 -12.84 -13.98 11.19
N VAL A 39 -14.07 -14.46 11.09
CA VAL A 39 -14.68 -14.75 9.79
C VAL A 39 -14.87 -13.47 8.96
N THR A 40 -15.01 -13.62 7.65
CA THR A 40 -15.27 -12.49 6.75
C THR A 40 -16.63 -11.85 7.12
N GLY A 41 -16.62 -10.52 7.30
CA GLY A 41 -17.81 -9.74 7.65
C GLY A 41 -18.18 -9.74 9.14
N SER A 42 -17.34 -10.28 10.04
CA SER A 42 -17.56 -10.22 11.51
C SER A 42 -17.18 -8.87 12.14
N GLY A 43 -16.59 -7.95 11.36
CA GLY A 43 -16.15 -6.63 11.86
C GLY A 43 -14.80 -6.64 12.59
N LYS A 44 -13.85 -7.45 12.12
CA LYS A 44 -12.49 -7.55 12.67
C LYS A 44 -11.82 -6.20 12.89
N THR A 45 -11.88 -5.29 11.89
CA THR A 45 -11.27 -3.96 11.97
C THR A 45 -11.82 -3.15 13.14
N PHE A 46 -13.13 -3.22 13.37
CA PHE A 46 -13.77 -2.54 14.50
C PHE A 46 -13.37 -3.15 15.85
N THR A 47 -13.24 -4.48 15.92
CA THR A 47 -12.71 -5.19 17.11
C THR A 47 -11.29 -4.72 17.42
N ILE A 48 -10.42 -4.66 16.41
CA ILE A 48 -9.04 -4.18 16.56
C ILE A 48 -9.01 -2.70 16.96
N ALA A 49 -9.86 -1.84 16.37
CA ALA A 49 -9.94 -0.43 16.76
C ALA A 49 -10.26 -0.28 18.27
N ASN A 50 -11.23 -1.07 18.78
CA ASN A 50 -11.55 -1.07 20.22
C ASN A 50 -10.39 -1.59 21.10
N VAL A 51 -9.61 -2.53 20.61
CA VAL A 51 -8.39 -3.00 21.32
C VAL A 51 -7.34 -1.89 21.36
N VAL A 52 -7.10 -1.19 20.23
CA VAL A 52 -6.16 -0.07 20.14
C VAL A 52 -6.56 1.06 21.08
N GLU A 53 -7.83 1.46 21.08
CA GLU A 53 -8.35 2.50 21.99
C GLU A 53 -8.09 2.16 23.46
N GLN A 54 -8.41 0.92 23.88
CA GLN A 54 -8.28 0.53 25.27
C GLN A 54 -6.84 0.29 25.74
N LEU A 55 -5.93 -0.07 24.84
CA LEU A 55 -4.52 -0.24 25.16
C LEU A 55 -3.74 1.08 25.10
N ASP A 56 -4.19 2.05 24.28
CA ASP A 56 -3.63 3.38 24.12
C ASP A 56 -2.10 3.35 23.84
N ARG A 57 -1.70 2.54 22.84
CA ARG A 57 -0.30 2.36 22.43
C ARG A 57 -0.11 2.71 20.95
N PRO A 58 1.05 3.26 20.54
CA PRO A 58 1.40 3.35 19.15
C PRO A 58 1.21 2.00 18.46
N THR A 59 0.58 1.99 17.30
CA THR A 59 0.14 0.74 16.67
C THR A 59 0.61 0.66 15.21
N LEU A 60 1.19 -0.49 14.83
CA LEU A 60 1.48 -0.83 13.44
C LEU A 60 0.48 -1.89 12.96
N VAL A 61 -0.25 -1.58 11.90
CA VAL A 61 -1.12 -2.52 11.18
C VAL A 61 -0.44 -2.92 9.87
N LEU A 62 -0.04 -4.19 9.76
CA LEU A 62 0.67 -4.72 8.61
C LEU A 62 -0.27 -5.49 7.69
N ALA A 63 -0.35 -5.10 6.42
CA ALA A 63 -1.11 -5.75 5.36
C ALA A 63 -0.20 -6.28 4.25
N HIS A 64 -0.62 -7.35 3.57
CA HIS A 64 0.20 -7.99 2.54
C HIS A 64 0.26 -7.23 1.19
N ASN A 65 -0.67 -6.30 0.93
CA ASN A 65 -0.67 -5.50 -0.29
C ASN A 65 -1.17 -4.07 -0.07
N LYS A 66 -0.95 -3.19 -1.08
CA LYS A 66 -1.32 -1.77 -1.03
C LYS A 66 -2.84 -1.56 -0.94
N THR A 67 -3.63 -2.36 -1.67
CA THR A 67 -5.09 -2.22 -1.73
C THR A 67 -5.75 -2.50 -0.38
N LEU A 68 -5.33 -3.59 0.28
CA LEU A 68 -5.80 -3.91 1.63
C LEU A 68 -5.33 -2.87 2.65
N ALA A 69 -4.08 -2.41 2.54
CA ALA A 69 -3.57 -1.35 3.39
C ALA A 69 -4.38 -0.04 3.22
N ALA A 70 -4.73 0.36 1.99
CA ALA A 70 -5.57 1.54 1.73
C ALA A 70 -6.97 1.39 2.32
N GLN A 71 -7.59 0.21 2.20
CA GLN A 71 -8.89 -0.06 2.82
C GLN A 71 -8.81 0.06 4.35
N LEU A 72 -7.84 -0.58 4.99
CA LEU A 72 -7.65 -0.53 6.43
C LEU A 72 -7.34 0.89 6.92
N TYR A 73 -6.50 1.64 6.18
CA TYR A 73 -6.22 3.03 6.47
C TYR A 73 -7.50 3.87 6.50
N SER A 74 -8.35 3.76 5.46
CA SER A 74 -9.63 4.47 5.39
C SER A 74 -10.55 4.10 6.57
N GLU A 75 -10.68 2.78 6.88
CA GLU A 75 -11.50 2.31 7.99
C GLU A 75 -10.99 2.84 9.35
N PHE A 76 -9.67 2.78 9.61
CA PHE A 76 -9.09 3.31 10.85
C PHE A 76 -9.18 4.84 10.93
N LYS A 77 -9.05 5.55 9.81
CA LYS A 77 -9.21 7.02 9.75
C LYS A 77 -10.65 7.43 10.10
N GLU A 78 -11.64 6.67 9.64
CA GLU A 78 -13.04 6.88 10.01
C GLU A 78 -13.27 6.63 11.52
N PHE A 79 -12.61 5.62 12.13
CA PHE A 79 -12.74 5.36 13.57
C PHE A 79 -11.96 6.35 14.43
N PHE A 80 -10.81 6.81 13.97
CA PHE A 80 -9.89 7.69 14.70
C PHE A 80 -9.63 9.03 13.99
N PRO A 81 -10.67 9.85 13.72
CA PRO A 81 -10.52 11.07 12.91
C PRO A 81 -9.63 12.14 13.56
N ARG A 82 -9.43 12.07 14.90
CA ARG A 82 -8.62 13.04 15.66
C ARG A 82 -7.21 12.56 15.95
N ASN A 83 -6.90 11.30 15.70
CA ASN A 83 -5.61 10.69 15.98
C ASN A 83 -4.73 10.64 14.72
N ALA A 84 -3.44 10.43 14.89
CA ALA A 84 -2.51 10.28 13.78
C ALA A 84 -2.63 8.89 13.16
N VAL A 85 -3.58 8.74 12.25
CA VAL A 85 -3.68 7.55 11.39
C VAL A 85 -2.91 7.82 10.12
N GLU A 86 -1.85 7.04 9.88
CA GLU A 86 -0.88 7.26 8.82
C GLU A 86 -0.78 6.08 7.86
N TYR A 87 -0.31 6.33 6.64
CA TYR A 87 -0.21 5.34 5.57
C TYR A 87 1.23 5.15 5.12
N PHE A 88 1.74 3.92 5.17
CA PHE A 88 3.13 3.61 4.83
C PHE A 88 3.23 2.41 3.89
N VAL A 89 3.21 2.66 2.59
CA VAL A 89 3.35 1.61 1.56
C VAL A 89 4.50 1.93 0.61
N SER A 90 4.77 1.07 -0.37
CA SER A 90 5.74 1.38 -1.43
C SER A 90 5.27 2.59 -2.23
N TYR A 91 6.12 3.61 -2.37
CA TYR A 91 5.83 4.85 -3.10
C TYR A 91 5.99 4.74 -4.62
N TYR A 92 6.29 3.56 -5.14
CA TYR A 92 6.38 3.34 -6.59
C TYR A 92 5.01 2.99 -7.17
N ASP A 93 4.53 3.74 -8.16
CA ASP A 93 3.37 3.36 -8.98
C ASP A 93 3.77 2.27 -9.96
N TYR A 94 4.94 2.44 -10.58
CA TYR A 94 5.61 1.41 -11.37
C TYR A 94 6.99 1.15 -10.79
N TYR A 95 7.37 -0.13 -10.67
CA TYR A 95 8.68 -0.53 -10.18
C TYR A 95 9.23 -1.72 -10.94
N GLN A 96 10.23 -1.47 -11.76
CA GLN A 96 11.06 -2.50 -12.37
C GLN A 96 12.41 -2.52 -11.65
N PRO A 97 12.70 -3.54 -10.84
CA PRO A 97 13.98 -3.64 -10.16
C PRO A 97 15.10 -3.86 -11.16
N GLU A 98 16.25 -3.27 -10.88
CA GLU A 98 17.49 -3.58 -11.60
C GLU A 98 17.77 -5.08 -11.57
N ALA A 99 18.00 -5.69 -12.72
CA ALA A 99 18.28 -7.11 -12.85
C ALA A 99 19.21 -7.41 -14.01
N TYR A 100 19.87 -8.57 -13.96
CA TYR A 100 20.68 -9.06 -15.08
C TYR A 100 20.34 -10.51 -15.40
N VAL A 101 20.07 -10.76 -16.67
CA VAL A 101 19.78 -12.10 -17.19
C VAL A 101 21.02 -12.63 -17.91
N ALA A 102 21.86 -13.35 -17.20
CA ALA A 102 23.14 -13.85 -17.73
C ALA A 102 23.01 -14.72 -18.99
N ARG A 103 21.91 -15.47 -19.14
CA ARG A 103 21.67 -16.33 -20.32
C ARG A 103 21.53 -15.53 -21.62
N THR A 104 20.98 -14.33 -21.57
CA THR A 104 20.72 -13.47 -22.74
C THR A 104 21.62 -12.24 -22.77
N ASP A 105 22.56 -12.10 -21.80
CA ASP A 105 23.40 -10.90 -21.59
C ASP A 105 22.56 -9.62 -21.59
N THR A 106 21.40 -9.66 -20.90
CA THR A 106 20.47 -8.55 -20.88
C THR A 106 20.48 -7.89 -19.50
N PHE A 107 20.93 -6.64 -19.45
CA PHE A 107 20.79 -5.80 -18.27
C PHE A 107 19.45 -5.07 -18.33
N ILE A 108 18.68 -5.21 -17.28
CA ILE A 108 17.42 -4.51 -17.05
C ILE A 108 17.74 -3.36 -16.09
N GLU A 109 17.67 -2.15 -16.58
CA GLU A 109 17.87 -0.97 -15.74
C GLU A 109 16.71 -0.80 -14.75
N LYS A 110 17.01 -0.23 -13.58
CA LYS A 110 15.95 0.16 -12.63
C LYS A 110 15.10 1.23 -13.30
N ASP A 111 13.82 0.95 -13.43
CA ASP A 111 12.81 1.90 -13.86
C ASP A 111 11.75 2.03 -12.78
N SER A 112 11.40 3.26 -12.41
CA SER A 112 10.46 3.50 -11.33
C SER A 112 9.80 4.86 -11.47
N ASP A 113 8.50 4.86 -11.33
CA ASP A 113 7.69 6.06 -11.19
C ASP A 113 7.31 6.25 -9.72
N ILE A 114 7.64 7.42 -9.17
CA ILE A 114 7.43 7.74 -7.76
C ILE A 114 6.12 8.51 -7.63
N ASN A 115 5.21 7.99 -6.84
CA ASN A 115 4.01 8.69 -6.43
C ASN A 115 4.36 9.67 -5.30
N GLU A 116 4.32 10.96 -5.63
CA GLU A 116 4.67 12.03 -4.69
C GLU A 116 3.74 12.08 -3.47
N GLU A 117 2.46 11.75 -3.64
CA GLU A 117 1.49 11.73 -2.54
C GLU A 117 1.78 10.59 -1.57
N ILE A 118 2.08 9.39 -2.07
CA ILE A 118 2.48 8.27 -1.19
C ILE A 118 3.81 8.58 -0.49
N ASP A 119 4.74 9.25 -1.17
CA ASP A 119 6.00 9.67 -0.55
C ASP A 119 5.77 10.67 0.58
N LYS A 120 4.88 11.65 0.40
CA LYS A 120 4.42 12.57 1.45
C LYS A 120 3.87 11.82 2.66
N LEU A 121 2.95 10.87 2.43
CA LEU A 121 2.34 10.07 3.51
C LEU A 121 3.39 9.24 4.28
N ARG A 122 4.43 8.75 3.62
CA ARG A 122 5.54 8.03 4.28
C ARG A 122 6.34 8.96 5.19
N HIS A 123 6.62 10.19 4.75
CA HIS A 123 7.28 11.20 5.58
C HIS A 123 6.39 11.65 6.74
N ALA A 124 5.08 11.80 6.53
CA ALA A 124 4.12 12.07 7.59
C ALA A 124 4.13 10.97 8.66
N ALA A 125 4.13 9.69 8.23
CA ALA A 125 4.17 8.55 9.15
C ALA A 125 5.42 8.53 10.05
N THR A 126 6.60 8.72 9.48
CA THR A 126 7.86 8.77 10.28
C THR A 126 7.90 9.97 11.22
N ARG A 127 7.42 11.13 10.78
CA ARG A 127 7.31 12.31 11.64
C ARG A 127 6.33 12.08 12.79
N SER A 128 5.15 11.53 12.52
CA SER A 128 4.12 11.27 13.54
C SER A 128 4.64 10.34 14.62
N LEU A 129 5.41 9.30 14.30
CA LEU A 129 6.05 8.42 15.28
C LEU A 129 7.03 9.16 16.19
N LEU A 130 7.73 10.17 15.68
CA LEU A 130 8.70 10.95 16.47
C LEU A 130 8.06 12.03 17.33
N THR A 131 6.81 12.44 17.01
CA THR A 131 6.17 13.61 17.62
C THR A 131 4.92 13.30 18.42
N ARG A 132 4.25 12.16 18.16
CA ARG A 132 2.96 11.81 18.73
C ARG A 132 2.96 10.40 19.31
N HIS A 133 2.23 10.21 20.39
CA HIS A 133 2.03 8.88 21.00
C HIS A 133 0.82 8.16 20.38
N ASP A 134 -0.21 8.91 20.01
CA ASP A 134 -1.46 8.39 19.43
C ASP A 134 -1.34 8.13 17.93
N THR A 135 -0.29 7.41 17.54
CA THR A 135 0.02 7.12 16.12
C THR A 135 -0.33 5.69 15.76
N LEU A 136 -1.20 5.53 14.75
CA LEU A 136 -1.53 4.25 14.12
C LEU A 136 -1.06 4.29 12.68
N ILE A 137 -0.13 3.39 12.31
CA ILE A 137 0.36 3.30 10.93
C ILE A 137 -0.19 2.05 10.28
N VAL A 138 -0.85 2.21 9.13
CA VAL A 138 -1.20 1.10 8.26
C VAL A 138 -0.13 0.97 7.18
N ALA A 139 0.58 -0.15 7.19
CA ALA A 139 1.72 -0.39 6.30
C ALA A 139 1.54 -1.65 5.44
N SER A 140 2.15 -1.63 4.25
CA SER A 140 2.41 -2.87 3.51
C SER A 140 3.75 -3.50 3.95
N VAL A 141 4.06 -4.69 3.42
CA VAL A 141 5.36 -5.34 3.70
C VAL A 141 6.58 -4.51 3.30
N SER A 142 6.40 -3.38 2.61
CA SER A 142 7.49 -2.42 2.35
C SER A 142 8.10 -1.82 3.64
N CYS A 143 7.40 -1.88 4.77
CA CYS A 143 7.89 -1.40 6.06
C CYS A 143 9.10 -2.17 6.61
N ILE A 144 9.38 -3.39 6.10
CA ILE A 144 10.55 -4.18 6.50
C ILE A 144 11.80 -3.89 5.65
N PHE A 145 11.69 -3.01 4.64
CA PHE A 145 12.85 -2.56 3.86
C PHE A 145 13.61 -1.46 4.57
N GLY A 146 14.92 -1.37 4.23
CA GLY A 146 15.82 -0.36 4.78
C GLY A 146 15.28 1.05 4.63
N LEU A 147 15.29 1.79 5.73
CA LEU A 147 14.97 3.21 5.87
C LEU A 147 16.16 3.88 6.56
N GLY A 148 16.26 5.20 6.58
CA GLY A 148 17.26 5.89 7.43
C GLY A 148 17.05 5.56 8.91
N THR A 149 18.10 5.68 9.74
CA THR A 149 17.94 5.44 11.18
C THR A 149 17.10 6.55 11.82
N PRO A 150 16.22 6.23 12.79
CA PRO A 150 15.38 7.23 13.46
C PRO A 150 16.22 8.30 14.16
N GLU A 151 17.38 7.94 14.71
CA GLU A 151 18.31 8.87 15.38
C GLU A 151 18.87 9.89 14.38
N GLU A 152 19.30 9.47 13.20
CA GLU A 152 19.80 10.38 12.17
C GLU A 152 18.69 11.27 11.64
N TYR A 153 17.51 10.70 11.38
CA TYR A 153 16.35 11.45 10.91
C TYR A 153 15.89 12.50 11.93
N ALA A 154 15.91 12.18 13.23
CA ALA A 154 15.52 13.10 14.30
C ALA A 154 16.60 14.15 14.61
N GLN A 155 17.88 13.82 14.47
CA GLN A 155 19.00 14.75 14.77
C GLN A 155 19.26 15.75 13.63
N THR A 156 18.87 15.43 12.41
CA THR A 156 19.06 16.28 11.24
C THR A 156 17.83 17.16 10.95
N THR A 157 17.25 17.78 11.98
CA THR A 157 16.08 18.69 11.86
C THR A 157 16.51 20.15 11.93
N VAL A 158 15.72 21.03 11.29
CA VAL A 158 15.88 22.48 11.43
C VAL A 158 14.84 23.01 12.41
N GLU A 159 15.28 23.42 13.60
CA GLU A 159 14.43 24.02 14.62
C GLU A 159 14.48 25.55 14.52
N LEU A 160 13.30 26.18 14.37
CA LEU A 160 13.16 27.63 14.30
C LEU A 160 12.13 28.08 15.33
N ARG A 161 12.44 29.17 16.05
CA ARG A 161 11.56 29.74 17.08
C ARG A 161 11.46 31.26 16.91
N ARG A 162 10.29 31.80 17.12
CA ARG A 162 10.08 33.25 17.15
C ARG A 162 10.99 33.90 18.20
N GLY A 163 11.66 35.02 17.86
CA GLY A 163 12.64 35.69 18.71
C GLY A 163 14.03 35.04 18.74
N GLN A 164 14.23 33.96 18.02
CA GLN A 164 15.55 33.30 17.91
C GLN A 164 16.49 34.13 17.02
N THR A 165 17.71 34.35 17.50
CA THR A 165 18.79 35.00 16.70
C THR A 165 19.57 33.94 15.96
N VAL A 166 19.40 33.91 14.65
CA VAL A 166 20.10 32.95 13.74
C VAL A 166 20.26 33.57 12.36
N ARG A 167 21.47 33.46 11.79
CA ARG A 167 21.71 33.98 10.43
C ARG A 167 20.90 33.15 9.42
N ARG A 168 20.12 33.85 8.59
CA ARG A 168 19.32 33.22 7.50
C ARG A 168 20.16 32.29 6.63
N ASP A 169 21.38 32.69 6.24
CA ASP A 169 22.27 31.87 5.43
C ASP A 169 22.65 30.53 6.09
N ARG A 170 22.67 30.48 7.43
CA ARG A 170 22.90 29.24 8.17
C ARG A 170 21.70 28.32 8.07
N VAL A 171 20.49 28.88 8.18
CA VAL A 171 19.25 28.12 8.00
C VAL A 171 19.16 27.56 6.59
N ILE A 172 19.45 28.38 5.57
CA ILE A 172 19.48 27.95 4.18
C ILE A 172 20.44 26.79 3.94
N ARG A 173 21.66 26.84 4.46
CA ARG A 173 22.62 25.74 4.35
C ARG A 173 22.10 24.46 5.03
N HIS A 174 21.52 24.61 6.21
CA HIS A 174 20.99 23.48 6.94
C HIS A 174 19.79 22.84 6.21
N LEU A 175 18.92 23.64 5.52
CA LEU A 175 17.89 23.10 4.65
C LEU A 175 18.45 22.29 3.47
N ILE A 176 19.55 22.76 2.87
CA ILE A 176 20.24 22.01 1.80
C ILE A 176 20.84 20.71 2.37
N ASP A 177 21.46 20.77 3.55
CA ASP A 177 22.04 19.60 4.22
C ASP A 177 20.98 18.51 4.49
N ILE A 178 19.74 18.91 4.79
CA ILE A 178 18.60 18.00 4.98
C ILE A 178 17.80 17.73 3.70
N GLN A 179 18.45 17.99 2.53
CA GLN A 179 17.98 17.62 1.19
C GLN A 179 16.73 18.37 0.70
N TYR A 180 16.51 19.62 1.14
CA TYR A 180 15.57 20.53 0.50
C TYR A 180 16.23 21.23 -0.69
N ASP A 181 15.54 21.26 -1.81
CA ASP A 181 16.00 21.97 -3.01
C ASP A 181 15.62 23.45 -2.95
N ARG A 182 16.55 24.34 -3.34
CA ARG A 182 16.23 25.76 -3.46
C ARG A 182 15.57 26.04 -4.81
N ASN A 183 14.36 26.60 -4.79
CA ASN A 183 13.66 27.03 -5.98
C ASN A 183 12.98 28.37 -5.75
N ASP A 184 13.64 29.46 -6.15
CA ASP A 184 13.11 30.83 -5.95
C ASP A 184 11.96 31.18 -6.92
N MET A 185 11.67 30.34 -7.93
CA MET A 185 10.60 30.56 -8.91
C MET A 185 9.28 29.95 -8.46
N THR A 186 9.29 28.67 -8.18
CA THR A 186 8.13 27.87 -7.79
C THR A 186 8.36 27.22 -6.44
N LEU A 187 7.40 27.32 -5.53
CA LEU A 187 7.43 26.63 -4.25
C LEU A 187 6.65 25.32 -4.39
N THR A 188 7.36 24.20 -4.41
CA THR A 188 6.80 22.85 -4.48
C THR A 188 7.22 22.04 -3.27
N ARG A 189 6.63 20.87 -3.06
CA ARG A 189 6.96 19.99 -1.94
C ARG A 189 8.48 19.70 -1.88
N ALA A 190 9.03 19.65 -0.68
CA ALA A 190 10.47 19.46 -0.42
C ALA A 190 11.38 20.57 -1.03
N THR A 191 10.84 21.77 -1.29
CA THR A 191 11.63 22.93 -1.72
C THR A 191 11.52 24.09 -0.74
N PHE A 192 12.46 25.01 -0.85
CA PHE A 192 12.37 26.31 -0.19
C PHE A 192 12.74 27.45 -1.15
N ARG A 193 12.25 28.64 -0.84
CA ARG A 193 12.63 29.88 -1.56
C ARG A 193 12.98 30.98 -0.57
N ALA A 194 13.93 31.85 -0.97
CA ALA A 194 14.37 32.99 -0.16
C ALA A 194 14.18 34.28 -0.96
N ARG A 195 13.34 35.19 -0.47
CA ARG A 195 13.04 36.48 -1.08
C ARG A 195 13.16 37.60 -0.06
N GLY A 196 14.16 38.48 -0.21
CA GLY A 196 14.43 39.53 0.80
C GLY A 196 14.72 38.90 2.18
N ASP A 197 13.99 39.36 3.18
CA ASP A 197 14.11 38.87 4.55
C ASP A 197 13.15 37.71 4.86
N THR A 198 12.51 37.14 3.86
CA THR A 198 11.54 36.04 3.98
C THR A 198 12.11 34.75 3.46
N LEU A 199 11.95 33.68 4.23
CA LEU A 199 12.24 32.29 3.85
C LEU A 199 10.93 31.51 3.87
N GLU A 200 10.57 30.91 2.76
CA GLU A 200 9.40 30.03 2.64
C GLU A 200 9.86 28.60 2.40
N ILE A 201 9.34 27.67 3.20
CA ILE A 201 9.73 26.25 3.19
C ILE A 201 8.46 25.44 2.97
N TYR A 202 8.46 24.54 1.99
CA TYR A 202 7.37 23.60 1.78
C TYR A 202 7.81 22.22 2.26
N PRO A 203 7.33 21.78 3.45
CA PRO A 203 7.76 20.51 4.03
C PRO A 203 7.45 19.31 3.13
N ALA A 204 8.25 18.22 3.27
CA ALA A 204 8.06 17.00 2.50
C ALA A 204 6.83 16.16 2.96
N TYR A 205 6.27 16.46 4.13
CA TYR A 205 5.29 15.67 4.86
C TYR A 205 3.94 16.36 5.09
N GLU A 206 3.76 17.60 4.61
CA GLU A 206 2.55 18.41 4.77
C GLU A 206 2.20 19.13 3.47
N ASP A 207 0.94 19.58 3.33
CA ASP A 207 0.47 20.39 2.21
C ASP A 207 0.51 21.90 2.51
N ILE A 208 0.97 22.26 3.68
CA ILE A 208 1.06 23.64 4.15
C ILE A 208 2.52 24.07 4.12
N ALA A 209 2.79 25.23 3.51
CA ALA A 209 4.12 25.83 3.53
C ALA A 209 4.31 26.68 4.79
N VAL A 210 5.56 26.87 5.20
CA VAL A 210 5.94 27.68 6.34
C VAL A 210 6.69 28.91 5.86
N ARG A 211 6.24 30.07 6.28
CA ARG A 211 6.91 31.36 6.03
C ARG A 211 7.60 31.83 7.31
N VAL A 212 8.90 32.08 7.21
CA VAL A 212 9.75 32.61 8.28
C VAL A 212 10.24 34.00 7.86
N GLU A 213 9.85 35.00 8.61
CA GLU A 213 10.23 36.40 8.37
C GLU A 213 11.33 36.79 9.35
N PHE A 214 12.40 37.39 8.82
CA PHE A 214 13.56 37.82 9.57
C PHE A 214 13.61 39.35 9.66
N PHE A 215 14.02 39.84 10.82
CA PHE A 215 14.47 41.21 11.00
C PHE A 215 15.97 41.19 11.34
N GLY A 216 16.81 41.38 10.33
CA GLY A 216 18.23 41.11 10.46
C GLY A 216 18.52 39.63 10.67
N ASP A 217 19.11 39.30 11.84
CA ASP A 217 19.39 37.89 12.22
C ASP A 217 18.34 37.33 13.23
N GLU A 218 17.28 38.09 13.54
CA GLU A 218 16.22 37.65 14.44
C GLU A 218 14.99 37.15 13.67
N ILE A 219 14.40 36.05 14.08
CA ILE A 219 13.13 35.54 13.54
C ILE A 219 11.99 36.32 14.15
N GLU A 220 11.37 37.23 13.37
CA GLU A 220 10.27 38.05 13.81
C GLU A 220 8.94 37.30 13.87
N ARG A 221 8.66 36.50 12.81
CA ARG A 221 7.41 35.76 12.67
C ARG A 221 7.60 34.42 11.96
N ILE A 222 6.81 33.43 12.37
CA ILE A 222 6.66 32.13 11.72
C ILE A 222 5.17 31.93 11.44
N SER A 223 4.80 31.67 10.19
CA SER A 223 3.40 31.51 9.78
C SER A 223 3.23 30.31 8.87
N ASP A 224 2.10 29.62 9.03
CA ASP A 224 1.59 28.68 8.07
C ASP A 224 0.97 29.43 6.91
N VAL A 225 1.30 29.04 5.69
CA VAL A 225 0.79 29.66 4.47
C VAL A 225 0.33 28.62 3.47
N ASP A 226 -0.75 28.92 2.80
CA ASP A 226 -1.17 28.14 1.63
C ASP A 226 -0.12 28.30 0.52
N PRO A 227 0.49 27.22 0.00
CA PRO A 227 1.57 27.33 -0.96
C PRO A 227 1.12 27.87 -2.34
N LEU A 228 -0.18 27.76 -2.66
CA LEU A 228 -0.76 28.18 -3.93
C LEU A 228 -1.15 29.66 -3.90
N THR A 229 -1.89 30.07 -2.87
CA THR A 229 -2.42 31.43 -2.73
C THR A 229 -1.47 32.37 -2.00
N GLY A 230 -0.59 31.83 -1.13
CA GLY A 230 0.27 32.60 -0.23
C GLY A 230 -0.47 33.20 0.97
N GLU A 231 -1.73 32.81 1.20
CA GLU A 231 -2.54 33.24 2.34
C GLU A 231 -1.97 32.72 3.65
N ILE A 232 -1.96 33.56 4.68
CA ILE A 232 -1.54 33.17 6.04
C ILE A 232 -2.70 32.46 6.72
N LEU A 233 -2.51 31.18 7.03
CA LEU A 233 -3.50 30.34 7.67
C LEU A 233 -3.43 30.44 9.20
N ALA A 234 -2.23 30.47 9.77
CA ALA A 234 -1.99 30.57 11.20
C ALA A 234 -0.60 31.15 11.52
N GLU A 235 -0.43 31.69 12.74
CA GLU A 235 0.90 32.02 13.28
C GLU A 235 1.35 30.96 14.28
N ARG A 236 2.66 30.65 14.27
CA ARG A 236 3.28 29.65 15.16
C ARG A 236 4.37 30.27 16.03
N PRO A 237 4.54 29.81 17.28
CA PRO A 237 5.68 30.21 18.10
C PRO A 237 6.99 29.56 17.63
N ASP A 238 6.93 28.36 17.08
CA ASP A 238 8.07 27.55 16.65
C ASP A 238 7.68 26.54 15.56
N ILE A 239 8.70 25.97 14.92
CA ILE A 239 8.55 24.86 13.98
C ILE A 239 9.81 24.01 13.95
N VAL A 240 9.60 22.71 13.69
CA VAL A 240 10.66 21.73 13.41
C VAL A 240 10.47 21.21 11.99
N ILE A 241 11.45 21.46 11.13
CA ILE A 241 11.48 20.95 9.76
C ILE A 241 12.28 19.67 9.72
N TYR A 242 11.64 18.59 9.31
CA TYR A 242 12.24 17.27 9.14
C TYR A 242 12.86 17.12 7.74
N PRO A 243 13.83 16.20 7.56
CA PRO A 243 14.48 15.99 6.26
C PRO A 243 13.51 15.71 5.10
N ALA A 244 13.87 16.18 3.91
CA ALA A 244 13.10 15.94 2.70
C ALA A 244 13.23 14.50 2.15
N ARG A 245 14.18 13.71 2.67
CA ARG A 245 14.41 12.31 2.31
C ARG A 245 14.69 11.47 3.56
N HIS A 246 14.34 10.19 3.54
CA HIS A 246 14.61 9.29 4.67
C HIS A 246 16.10 8.92 4.81
N PHE A 247 16.86 8.85 3.69
CA PHE A 247 18.31 8.65 3.71
C PHE A 247 19.02 10.00 3.71
N VAL A 248 19.28 10.51 4.91
CA VAL A 248 20.08 11.72 5.11
C VAL A 248 21.30 11.35 5.94
N THR A 249 22.48 11.67 5.44
CA THR A 249 23.73 11.41 6.12
C THR A 249 24.46 12.72 6.32
N SER A 250 24.98 12.98 7.52
CA SER A 250 25.75 14.19 7.78
C SER A 250 27.02 14.24 6.92
N SER A 251 27.46 15.45 6.54
CA SER A 251 28.65 15.66 5.70
C SER A 251 29.90 14.93 6.20
N ASP A 252 30.10 14.88 7.53
CA ASP A 252 31.23 14.19 8.15
C ASP A 252 31.16 12.67 7.93
N LYS A 253 29.97 12.08 8.09
CA LYS A 253 29.75 10.64 7.86
C LYS A 253 29.86 10.29 6.39
N LEU A 254 29.35 11.16 5.50
CA LEU A 254 29.44 10.97 4.06
C LEU A 254 30.90 10.90 3.61
N GLY A 255 31.76 11.80 4.08
CA GLY A 255 33.21 11.79 3.75
C GLY A 255 33.93 10.52 4.18
N VAL A 256 33.50 9.85 5.26
CA VAL A 256 34.03 8.54 5.66
C VAL A 256 33.46 7.44 4.78
N ALA A 257 32.15 7.46 4.52
CA ALA A 257 31.48 6.44 3.68
C ALA A 257 32.05 6.42 2.26
N LEU A 258 32.37 7.58 1.66
CA LEU A 258 33.00 7.67 0.33
C LEU A 258 34.35 6.94 0.29
N LYS A 259 35.18 7.08 1.32
CA LYS A 259 36.47 6.37 1.42
C LYS A 259 36.28 4.86 1.60
N ASP A 260 35.30 4.45 2.40
CA ASP A 260 34.99 3.03 2.61
C ASP A 260 34.47 2.39 1.32
N ILE A 261 33.65 3.10 0.52
CA ILE A 261 33.15 2.66 -0.80
C ILE A 261 34.33 2.53 -1.79
N GLU A 262 35.22 3.52 -1.84
CA GLU A 262 36.41 3.51 -2.71
C GLU A 262 37.31 2.32 -2.35
N GLN A 263 37.53 2.06 -1.08
CA GLN A 263 38.34 0.90 -0.61
C GLN A 263 37.67 -0.43 -1.00
N GLU A 264 36.36 -0.58 -0.82
CA GLU A 264 35.61 -1.77 -1.25
C GLU A 264 35.71 -1.99 -2.76
N LEU A 265 35.63 -0.91 -3.54
CA LEU A 265 35.82 -0.95 -4.99
C LEU A 265 37.19 -1.49 -5.35
N ASP A 266 38.27 -0.93 -4.78
CA ASP A 266 39.63 -1.35 -5.05
C ASP A 266 39.84 -2.83 -4.72
N ASP A 267 39.31 -3.29 -3.60
CA ASP A 267 39.44 -4.68 -3.19
C ASP A 267 38.62 -5.62 -4.10
N ARG A 268 37.42 -5.20 -4.53
CA ARG A 268 36.62 -5.98 -5.47
C ARG A 268 37.24 -6.05 -6.84
N LEU A 269 37.84 -4.97 -7.34
CA LEU A 269 38.55 -4.96 -8.63
C LEU A 269 39.70 -5.95 -8.64
N LYS A 270 40.51 -6.03 -7.58
CA LYS A 270 41.59 -7.04 -7.45
C LYS A 270 41.07 -8.47 -7.57
N VAL A 271 39.89 -8.75 -6.98
CA VAL A 271 39.26 -10.08 -7.06
C VAL A 271 38.78 -10.37 -8.50
N LEU A 272 38.10 -9.43 -9.14
CA LEU A 272 37.63 -9.62 -10.51
C LEU A 272 38.75 -9.77 -11.52
N ASP A 273 39.84 -9.00 -11.36
CA ASP A 273 41.04 -9.13 -12.19
C ASP A 273 41.70 -10.49 -12.00
N ALA A 274 41.83 -10.97 -10.77
CA ALA A 274 42.37 -12.31 -10.48
C ALA A 274 41.53 -13.45 -11.06
N GLU A 275 40.20 -13.25 -11.18
CA GLU A 275 39.25 -14.15 -11.81
C GLU A 275 39.21 -14.01 -13.36
N GLY A 276 39.94 -13.05 -13.94
CA GLY A 276 39.95 -12.76 -15.37
C GLY A 276 38.68 -12.08 -15.88
N LYS A 277 37.84 -11.53 -15.01
CA LYS A 277 36.58 -10.84 -15.31
C LYS A 277 36.81 -9.35 -15.64
N VAL A 278 37.48 -9.10 -16.77
CA VAL A 278 37.92 -7.74 -17.17
C VAL A 278 36.75 -6.81 -17.48
N LEU A 279 35.68 -7.33 -18.11
CA LEU A 279 34.50 -6.54 -18.45
C LEU A 279 33.72 -6.15 -17.22
N GLU A 280 33.55 -7.08 -16.28
CA GLU A 280 32.88 -6.85 -15.00
C GLU A 280 33.64 -5.84 -14.16
N ALA A 281 34.97 -5.93 -14.12
CA ALA A 281 35.83 -4.97 -13.43
C ALA A 281 35.70 -3.56 -14.01
N ALA A 282 35.76 -3.44 -15.34
CA ALA A 282 35.63 -2.13 -16.02
C ALA A 282 34.27 -1.50 -15.78
N ARG A 283 33.20 -2.29 -15.88
CA ARG A 283 31.80 -1.87 -15.63
C ARG A 283 31.62 -1.38 -14.19
N LEU A 284 32.06 -2.18 -13.22
CA LEU A 284 31.95 -1.84 -11.81
C LEU A 284 32.72 -0.55 -11.47
N LYS A 285 33.95 -0.42 -11.98
CA LYS A 285 34.77 0.76 -11.78
C LYS A 285 34.10 2.01 -12.32
N GLN A 286 33.64 1.99 -13.58
CA GLN A 286 33.00 3.13 -14.22
C GLN A 286 31.78 3.59 -13.44
N ARG A 287 30.89 2.67 -13.08
CA ARG A 287 29.65 3.00 -12.35
C ARG A 287 29.92 3.54 -10.96
N THR A 288 30.78 2.87 -10.20
CA THR A 288 31.04 3.27 -8.81
C THR A 288 31.78 4.61 -8.74
N MET A 289 32.74 4.86 -9.64
CA MET A 289 33.45 6.14 -9.69
C MET A 289 32.50 7.30 -10.03
N TYR A 290 31.58 7.09 -10.98
CA TYR A 290 30.54 8.09 -11.29
C TYR A 290 29.62 8.36 -10.09
N ASP A 291 29.17 7.31 -9.38
CA ASP A 291 28.33 7.45 -8.19
C ASP A 291 29.08 8.19 -7.06
N LEU A 292 30.38 7.92 -6.87
CA LEU A 292 31.25 8.61 -5.89
C LEU A 292 31.39 10.10 -6.22
N GLU A 293 31.58 10.46 -7.50
CA GLU A 293 31.68 11.85 -7.96
C GLU A 293 30.37 12.58 -7.66
N MET A 294 29.22 11.99 -8.03
CA MET A 294 27.90 12.57 -7.77
C MET A 294 27.65 12.79 -6.28
N MET A 295 27.98 11.80 -5.43
CA MET A 295 27.82 11.93 -3.99
C MET A 295 28.76 12.98 -3.37
N THR A 296 29.94 13.18 -3.96
CA THR A 296 30.90 14.22 -3.51
C THR A 296 30.40 15.62 -3.82
N GLU A 297 29.84 15.83 -5.02
CA GLU A 297 29.41 17.14 -5.50
C GLU A 297 28.02 17.55 -4.98
N THR A 298 27.09 16.59 -4.91
CA THR A 298 25.68 16.88 -4.61
C THR A 298 25.16 16.23 -3.32
N GLY A 299 25.99 15.39 -2.67
CA GLY A 299 25.55 14.59 -1.51
C GLY A 299 24.63 13.41 -1.86
N PHE A 300 24.38 13.17 -3.15
CA PHE A 300 23.41 12.16 -3.60
C PHE A 300 23.82 11.53 -4.94
N CYS A 301 23.38 10.28 -5.19
CA CYS A 301 23.45 9.64 -6.52
C CYS A 301 22.20 8.79 -6.77
N SER A 302 21.91 8.51 -8.03
CA SER A 302 20.83 7.57 -8.40
C SER A 302 21.18 6.16 -7.94
N GLY A 303 20.32 5.56 -7.08
CA GLY A 303 20.59 4.27 -6.47
C GLY A 303 21.46 4.34 -5.22
N ILE A 304 21.49 5.48 -4.52
CA ILE A 304 22.25 5.71 -3.28
C ILE A 304 21.97 4.62 -2.22
N GLU A 305 20.79 4.02 -2.25
CA GLU A 305 20.42 2.92 -1.36
C GLU A 305 21.34 1.70 -1.47
N ASN A 306 22.02 1.50 -2.62
CA ASN A 306 23.00 0.42 -2.78
C ASN A 306 24.25 0.61 -1.94
N TYR A 307 24.49 1.82 -1.46
CA TYR A 307 25.59 2.19 -0.57
C TYR A 307 25.14 2.35 0.88
N SER A 308 23.88 2.00 1.21
CA SER A 308 23.28 2.20 2.54
C SER A 308 24.07 1.58 3.68
N MET A 309 24.78 0.47 3.45
CA MET A 309 25.65 -0.16 4.45
C MET A 309 26.78 0.79 4.91
N HIS A 310 27.47 1.43 3.96
CA HIS A 310 28.55 2.39 4.25
C HIS A 310 28.00 3.69 4.84
N LEU A 311 26.90 4.22 4.27
CA LEU A 311 26.27 5.45 4.73
C LEU A 311 25.76 5.35 6.17
N SER A 312 25.20 4.20 6.55
CA SER A 312 24.74 3.92 7.92
C SER A 312 25.84 3.28 8.81
N ARG A 313 27.05 3.10 8.30
CA ARG A 313 28.21 2.51 8.99
C ARG A 313 27.96 1.11 9.55
N ARG A 314 27.09 0.34 8.91
CA ARG A 314 26.79 -1.06 9.24
C ARG A 314 27.88 -2.00 8.74
N LYS A 315 28.00 -3.13 9.41
CA LYS A 315 28.83 -4.25 8.96
C LYS A 315 28.04 -5.19 8.06
N PHE A 316 28.75 -6.01 7.29
CA PHE A 316 28.12 -7.09 6.52
C PHE A 316 27.29 -8.00 7.43
N GLY A 317 26.04 -8.28 7.02
CA GLY A 317 25.08 -9.10 7.76
C GLY A 317 24.37 -8.39 8.90
N GLU A 318 24.71 -7.16 9.21
CA GLU A 318 24.03 -6.35 10.22
C GLU A 318 22.64 -5.92 9.72
N GLN A 319 21.68 -5.91 10.63
CA GLN A 319 20.28 -5.58 10.34
C GLN A 319 20.15 -4.13 9.84
N PRO A 320 19.42 -3.86 8.74
CA PRO A 320 19.09 -2.50 8.34
C PRO A 320 18.05 -1.88 9.27
N ALA A 321 18.13 -0.57 9.49
CA ALA A 321 17.05 0.17 10.13
C ALA A 321 15.83 0.24 9.20
N THR A 322 14.64 0.03 9.75
CA THR A 322 13.37 -0.05 9.03
C THR A 322 12.33 0.82 9.71
N LEU A 323 11.08 0.83 9.22
CA LEU A 323 10.00 1.55 9.91
C LEU A 323 9.78 1.04 11.35
N LEU A 324 10.05 -0.23 11.62
CA LEU A 324 9.88 -0.82 12.94
C LEU A 324 10.80 -0.16 14.00
N ASP A 325 11.96 0.34 13.57
CA ASP A 325 12.92 1.01 14.45
C ASP A 325 12.45 2.41 14.89
N TYR A 326 11.49 3.02 14.18
CA TYR A 326 10.89 4.31 14.55
C TYR A 326 9.83 4.18 15.65
N PHE A 327 9.31 2.97 15.88
CA PHE A 327 8.34 2.73 16.94
C PHE A 327 9.01 2.66 18.31
N PRO A 328 8.31 3.07 19.40
CA PRO A 328 8.77 2.79 20.75
C PRO A 328 8.73 1.28 21.01
N GLN A 329 9.48 0.81 22.00
CA GLN A 329 9.64 -0.64 22.27
C GLN A 329 8.32 -1.35 22.65
N ASP A 330 7.36 -0.62 23.18
CA ASP A 330 6.08 -1.13 23.69
C ASP A 330 4.91 -0.94 22.71
N PHE A 331 5.19 -0.70 21.42
CA PHE A 331 4.13 -0.57 20.44
C PHE A 331 3.33 -1.87 20.26
N LEU A 332 2.12 -1.76 19.72
CA LEU A 332 1.27 -2.89 19.36
C LEU A 332 1.42 -3.20 17.87
N MET A 333 1.60 -4.47 17.52
CA MET A 333 1.61 -4.89 16.12
C MET A 333 0.35 -5.70 15.81
N ILE A 334 -0.29 -5.37 14.70
CA ILE A 334 -1.41 -6.11 14.14
C ILE A 334 -0.99 -6.60 12.77
N ILE A 335 -1.06 -7.90 12.51
CA ILE A 335 -0.76 -8.48 11.20
C ILE A 335 -2.06 -8.96 10.59
N ASP A 336 -2.60 -8.18 9.66
CA ASP A 336 -3.84 -8.56 8.97
C ASP A 336 -3.57 -9.60 7.87
N GLU A 337 -4.55 -10.48 7.66
CA GLU A 337 -4.43 -11.67 6.80
C GLU A 337 -3.07 -12.37 7.02
N SER A 338 -2.74 -12.64 8.29
CA SER A 338 -1.41 -13.10 8.73
C SER A 338 -0.95 -14.36 7.99
N HIS A 339 -1.86 -15.28 7.67
CA HIS A 339 -1.60 -16.49 6.87
C HIS A 339 -1.04 -16.20 5.46
N MET A 340 -1.22 -14.96 4.95
CA MET A 340 -0.63 -14.46 3.71
C MET A 340 0.56 -13.56 3.95
N THR A 341 0.45 -12.66 4.94
CA THR A 341 1.44 -11.62 5.24
C THR A 341 2.74 -12.23 5.74
N LEU A 342 2.70 -13.18 6.67
CA LEU A 342 3.91 -13.81 7.22
C LEU A 342 4.72 -14.61 6.19
N PRO A 343 4.11 -15.48 5.35
CA PRO A 343 4.84 -16.12 4.26
C PRO A 343 5.48 -15.13 3.28
N GLN A 344 4.83 -14.01 2.99
CA GLN A 344 5.38 -12.97 2.13
C GLN A 344 6.61 -12.32 2.77
N VAL A 345 6.55 -11.90 4.04
CA VAL A 345 7.70 -11.37 4.79
C VAL A 345 8.86 -12.38 4.76
N ARG A 346 8.57 -13.68 4.95
CA ARG A 346 9.58 -14.75 4.91
C ARG A 346 10.25 -14.87 3.54
N GLY A 347 9.51 -14.70 2.45
CA GLY A 347 10.02 -14.83 1.08
C GLY A 347 10.80 -13.61 0.56
N MET A 348 10.55 -12.42 1.10
CA MET A 348 11.09 -11.15 0.56
C MET A 348 12.62 -11.13 0.50
N HIS A 349 13.30 -11.48 1.60
CA HIS A 349 14.75 -11.47 1.66
C HIS A 349 15.41 -12.40 0.62
N GLY A 350 14.87 -13.62 0.46
CA GLY A 350 15.43 -14.60 -0.49
C GLY A 350 15.35 -14.13 -1.94
N GLY A 351 14.23 -13.53 -2.33
CA GLY A 351 14.04 -12.97 -3.67
C GLY A 351 14.98 -11.80 -3.98
N ASP A 352 15.09 -10.84 -3.04
CA ASP A 352 15.99 -9.70 -3.19
C ASP A 352 17.47 -10.13 -3.24
N ARG A 353 17.86 -11.07 -2.38
CA ARG A 353 19.23 -11.62 -2.33
C ARG A 353 19.64 -12.27 -3.64
N SER A 354 18.80 -13.17 -4.20
CA SER A 354 19.09 -13.87 -5.45
C SER A 354 19.35 -12.91 -6.61
N ARG A 355 18.54 -11.85 -6.71
CA ARG A 355 18.70 -10.81 -7.74
C ARG A 355 20.02 -10.06 -7.58
N LYS A 356 20.35 -9.62 -6.36
CA LYS A 356 21.56 -8.85 -6.06
C LYS A 356 22.83 -9.69 -6.18
N ASP A 357 22.78 -10.99 -5.88
CA ASP A 357 23.91 -11.88 -6.08
C ASP A 357 24.35 -11.90 -7.55
N VAL A 358 23.40 -11.97 -8.49
CA VAL A 358 23.68 -11.90 -9.93
C VAL A 358 24.30 -10.55 -10.32
N LEU A 359 23.76 -9.42 -9.82
CA LEU A 359 24.29 -8.08 -10.12
C LEU A 359 25.74 -7.91 -9.61
N VAL A 360 26.04 -8.41 -8.42
CA VAL A 360 27.39 -8.35 -7.83
C VAL A 360 28.37 -9.27 -8.54
N GLU A 361 27.94 -10.49 -8.94
CA GLU A 361 28.77 -11.47 -9.64
C GLU A 361 29.21 -10.93 -11.00
N HIS A 362 28.32 -10.21 -11.70
CA HIS A 362 28.56 -9.67 -13.03
C HIS A 362 29.02 -8.20 -13.06
N GLY A 363 29.48 -7.66 -11.93
CA GLY A 363 30.12 -6.35 -11.85
C GLY A 363 29.18 -5.16 -12.06
N PHE A 364 27.87 -5.29 -11.81
CA PHE A 364 26.93 -4.17 -11.85
C PHE A 364 26.86 -3.43 -10.53
N ARG A 365 27.12 -4.11 -9.39
CA ARG A 365 27.07 -3.53 -8.06
C ARG A 365 28.21 -4.05 -7.17
N LEU A 366 28.58 -3.26 -6.16
CA LEU A 366 29.52 -3.67 -5.11
C LEU A 366 28.90 -4.77 -4.23
N PRO A 367 29.70 -5.62 -3.58
CA PRO A 367 29.22 -6.62 -2.62
C PRO A 367 28.32 -6.04 -1.53
N SER A 368 28.59 -4.83 -1.05
CA SER A 368 27.81 -4.11 -0.03
C SER A 368 26.37 -3.81 -0.45
N ALA A 369 26.06 -3.76 -1.76
CA ALA A 369 24.70 -3.57 -2.25
C ALA A 369 23.74 -4.67 -1.79
N ARG A 370 24.26 -5.86 -1.42
CA ARG A 370 23.49 -6.95 -0.81
C ARG A 370 22.88 -6.59 0.54
N GLU A 371 23.47 -5.62 1.24
CA GLU A 371 23.02 -5.18 2.57
C GLU A 371 21.95 -4.09 2.53
N ASN A 372 21.63 -3.56 1.34
CA ASN A 372 20.37 -2.86 1.10
C ASN A 372 19.26 -3.90 0.88
N ARG A 373 18.72 -4.45 1.93
CA ARG A 373 17.85 -5.61 1.93
C ARG A 373 16.66 -5.44 2.88
N PRO A 374 15.57 -6.17 2.67
CA PRO A 374 14.55 -6.28 3.69
C PRO A 374 15.10 -7.08 4.90
N LEU A 375 14.40 -6.97 6.02
CA LEU A 375 14.66 -7.83 7.18
C LEU A 375 14.59 -9.30 6.78
N ARG A 376 15.46 -10.12 7.35
CA ARG A 376 15.26 -11.57 7.38
C ARG A 376 14.09 -11.89 8.30
N PHE A 377 13.46 -13.03 8.09
CA PHE A 377 12.32 -13.42 8.91
C PHE A 377 12.67 -13.53 10.41
N ASP A 378 13.86 -14.07 10.73
CA ASP A 378 14.36 -14.14 12.11
C ASP A 378 14.64 -12.77 12.74
N GLU A 379 15.05 -11.79 11.93
CA GLU A 379 15.21 -10.40 12.37
C GLU A 379 13.86 -9.75 12.63
N PHE A 380 12.91 -9.91 11.68
CA PHE A 380 11.55 -9.43 11.84
C PHE A 380 10.87 -10.03 13.08
N GLU A 381 10.97 -11.35 13.26
CA GLU A 381 10.36 -12.03 14.41
C GLU A 381 10.94 -11.56 15.75
N ARG A 382 12.24 -11.24 15.82
CA ARG A 382 12.84 -10.66 17.03
C ARG A 382 12.34 -9.24 17.33
N MET A 383 12.05 -8.46 16.30
CA MET A 383 11.53 -7.09 16.43
C MET A 383 10.02 -7.04 16.71
N MET A 384 9.28 -8.13 16.46
CA MET A 384 7.86 -8.17 16.77
C MET A 384 7.62 -7.94 18.26
N PRO A 385 6.84 -6.91 18.66
CA PRO A 385 6.42 -6.70 20.04
C PRO A 385 5.26 -7.66 20.39
N GLN A 386 4.42 -7.28 21.32
CA GLN A 386 3.13 -7.96 21.50
C GLN A 386 2.30 -7.79 20.23
N THR A 387 1.90 -8.91 19.61
CA THR A 387 1.34 -8.93 18.26
C THR A 387 0.02 -9.72 18.22
N ILE A 388 -0.97 -9.14 17.53
CA ILE A 388 -2.23 -9.82 17.20
C ILE A 388 -2.19 -10.20 15.72
N LEU A 389 -2.27 -11.50 15.47
CA LEU A 389 -2.38 -12.10 14.14
C LEU A 389 -3.86 -12.20 13.77
N VAL A 390 -4.28 -11.53 12.71
CA VAL A 390 -5.69 -11.50 12.30
C VAL A 390 -5.86 -12.36 11.05
N SER A 391 -6.75 -13.34 11.10
CA SER A 391 -6.99 -14.22 9.96
C SER A 391 -8.35 -14.90 10.03
N ALA A 392 -9.00 -15.12 8.90
CA ALA A 392 -10.16 -16.01 8.79
C ALA A 392 -9.77 -17.48 8.66
N THR A 393 -8.51 -17.76 8.28
CA THR A 393 -7.93 -19.07 8.02
C THR A 393 -6.49 -19.12 8.54
N PRO A 394 -6.28 -19.10 9.87
CA PRO A 394 -4.94 -19.17 10.46
C PRO A 394 -4.15 -20.35 9.91
N GLY A 395 -2.87 -20.15 9.63
CA GLY A 395 -1.95 -21.18 9.16
C GLY A 395 -1.22 -21.91 10.30
N PRO A 396 -0.27 -22.80 9.96
CA PRO A 396 0.52 -23.52 10.97
C PRO A 396 1.29 -22.59 11.91
N TYR A 397 1.84 -21.49 11.39
CA TYR A 397 2.61 -20.53 12.21
C TYR A 397 1.76 -19.94 13.33
N GLU A 398 0.54 -19.49 13.01
CA GLU A 398 -0.38 -18.91 13.98
C GLU A 398 -0.76 -19.94 15.06
N HIS A 399 -1.07 -21.17 14.66
CA HIS A 399 -1.43 -22.25 15.61
C HIS A 399 -0.27 -22.68 16.50
N GLU A 400 0.96 -22.67 16.00
CA GLU A 400 2.15 -23.11 16.73
C GLU A 400 2.68 -22.05 17.69
N HIS A 401 2.52 -20.76 17.37
CA HIS A 401 3.20 -19.67 18.09
C HIS A 401 2.25 -18.79 18.93
N SER A 402 0.93 -18.85 18.69
CA SER A 402 -0.02 -18.05 19.48
C SER A 402 -0.28 -18.65 20.84
N ALA A 403 -0.18 -17.83 21.89
CA ALA A 403 -0.54 -18.22 23.26
C ALA A 403 -2.03 -18.50 23.39
N ARG A 404 -2.86 -17.81 22.58
CA ARG A 404 -4.32 -18.01 22.52
C ARG A 404 -4.83 -17.74 21.10
N VAL A 405 -5.94 -18.42 20.78
CA VAL A 405 -6.72 -18.18 19.56
C VAL A 405 -8.10 -17.71 20.00
N VAL A 406 -8.44 -16.47 19.67
CA VAL A 406 -9.72 -15.84 19.98
C VAL A 406 -10.63 -15.95 18.76
N GLU A 407 -11.80 -16.57 18.90
CA GLU A 407 -12.73 -16.73 17.79
C GLU A 407 -13.72 -15.56 17.71
N GLN A 408 -13.98 -15.09 16.48
CA GLN A 408 -15.01 -14.11 16.17
C GLN A 408 -15.79 -14.58 14.95
N VAL A 409 -16.82 -15.39 15.19
CA VAL A 409 -17.61 -16.09 14.15
C VAL A 409 -18.90 -15.34 13.82
N ILE A 410 -19.50 -14.67 14.80
CA ILE A 410 -20.79 -14.00 14.63
C ILE A 410 -20.66 -12.74 13.77
N ARG A 411 -21.48 -12.67 12.71
CA ARG A 411 -21.67 -11.45 11.92
C ARG A 411 -22.80 -10.63 12.53
N PRO A 412 -22.58 -9.34 12.83
CA PRO A 412 -23.64 -8.46 13.36
C PRO A 412 -24.88 -8.35 12.46
N THR A 413 -24.71 -8.57 11.15
CA THR A 413 -25.79 -8.56 10.15
C THR A 413 -26.68 -9.80 10.18
N GLY A 414 -26.30 -10.82 10.92
CA GLY A 414 -26.98 -12.12 10.95
C GLY A 414 -26.76 -13.00 9.72
N LEU A 415 -25.93 -12.56 8.75
CA LEU A 415 -25.68 -13.29 7.51
C LEU A 415 -24.98 -14.63 7.78
N LEU A 416 -25.51 -15.68 7.17
CA LEU A 416 -24.99 -17.04 7.30
C LEU A 416 -23.84 -17.27 6.33
N ASP A 417 -22.92 -18.19 6.68
CA ASP A 417 -22.02 -18.76 5.69
C ASP A 417 -22.82 -19.46 4.57
N PRO A 418 -22.35 -19.42 3.31
CA PRO A 418 -23.12 -19.91 2.19
C PRO A 418 -23.35 -21.43 2.26
N ALA A 419 -24.44 -21.90 1.68
CA ALA A 419 -24.65 -23.31 1.45
C ALA A 419 -23.68 -23.83 0.38
N ILE A 420 -23.11 -25.02 0.59
CA ILE A 420 -22.16 -25.64 -0.35
C ILE A 420 -22.82 -26.86 -0.97
N THR A 421 -22.76 -26.95 -2.32
CA THR A 421 -23.19 -28.11 -3.08
C THR A 421 -22.02 -28.68 -3.87
N VAL A 422 -21.79 -29.98 -3.78
CA VAL A 422 -20.79 -30.68 -4.61
C VAL A 422 -21.49 -31.33 -5.79
N ARG A 423 -21.02 -31.07 -7.01
CA ARG A 423 -21.55 -31.61 -8.27
C ARG A 423 -20.44 -32.27 -9.09
N PRO A 424 -20.74 -33.26 -9.94
CA PRO A 424 -19.73 -33.95 -10.75
C PRO A 424 -19.10 -33.01 -11.77
N THR A 425 -17.84 -33.28 -12.17
CA THR A 425 -17.12 -32.48 -13.19
C THR A 425 -17.67 -32.73 -14.59
N LYS A 426 -18.28 -33.89 -14.84
CA LYS A 426 -18.90 -34.18 -16.13
C LYS A 426 -20.11 -33.27 -16.38
N GLY A 427 -20.05 -32.47 -17.46
CA GLY A 427 -21.09 -31.50 -17.79
C GLY A 427 -21.06 -30.23 -16.92
N GLN A 428 -19.98 -29.97 -16.19
CA GLN A 428 -19.84 -28.83 -15.28
C GLN A 428 -20.06 -27.48 -15.97
N ILE A 429 -19.72 -27.34 -17.23
CA ILE A 429 -19.87 -26.04 -17.94
C ILE A 429 -21.34 -25.77 -18.30
N ASP A 430 -22.07 -26.78 -18.78
CA ASP A 430 -23.50 -26.63 -19.12
C ASP A 430 -24.33 -26.35 -17.84
N ASP A 431 -24.02 -27.06 -16.75
CA ASP A 431 -24.65 -26.86 -15.46
C ASP A 431 -24.32 -25.46 -14.90
N LEU A 432 -23.06 -25.02 -15.00
CA LEU A 432 -22.62 -23.69 -14.59
C LEU A 432 -23.37 -22.58 -15.37
N VAL A 433 -23.52 -22.72 -16.69
CA VAL A 433 -24.28 -21.75 -17.52
C VAL A 433 -25.73 -21.66 -17.08
N GLY A 434 -26.36 -22.80 -16.75
CA GLY A 434 -27.72 -22.83 -16.21
C GLY A 434 -27.84 -22.05 -14.90
N GLU A 435 -26.92 -22.27 -13.97
CA GLU A 435 -26.87 -21.58 -12.66
C GLU A 435 -26.60 -20.08 -12.82
N ILE A 436 -25.65 -19.70 -13.70
CA ILE A 436 -25.36 -18.30 -14.01
C ILE A 436 -26.62 -17.60 -14.51
N ASN A 437 -27.32 -18.17 -15.49
CA ASN A 437 -28.54 -17.57 -16.02
C ASN A 437 -29.65 -17.40 -14.96
N ALA A 438 -29.76 -18.37 -14.04
CA ALA A 438 -30.70 -18.27 -12.93
C ALA A 438 -30.34 -17.11 -11.97
N ARG A 439 -29.07 -16.80 -11.79
CA ARG A 439 -28.61 -15.66 -10.96
C ARG A 439 -28.75 -14.32 -11.68
N ILE A 440 -28.44 -14.28 -12.97
CA ILE A 440 -28.63 -13.08 -13.81
C ILE A 440 -30.11 -12.66 -13.82
N ALA A 441 -31.02 -13.63 -13.93
CA ALA A 441 -32.47 -13.36 -13.88
C ALA A 441 -32.92 -12.67 -12.57
N LYS A 442 -32.18 -12.84 -11.49
CA LYS A 442 -32.37 -12.18 -10.19
C LYS A 442 -31.57 -10.90 -10.01
N ASN A 443 -30.82 -10.47 -11.03
CA ASN A 443 -29.88 -9.36 -10.99
C ASN A 443 -28.73 -9.55 -9.97
N GLU A 444 -28.33 -10.80 -9.75
CA GLU A 444 -27.23 -11.20 -8.85
C GLU A 444 -25.94 -11.41 -9.65
N ARG A 445 -24.80 -11.45 -8.98
CA ARG A 445 -23.44 -11.61 -9.59
C ARG A 445 -22.82 -12.94 -9.22
N VAL A 446 -21.95 -13.41 -10.11
CA VAL A 446 -21.32 -14.72 -9.99
C VAL A 446 -19.79 -14.62 -10.10
N LEU A 447 -19.09 -15.33 -9.24
CA LEU A 447 -17.64 -15.54 -9.36
C LEU A 447 -17.37 -17.00 -9.75
N VAL A 448 -16.45 -17.20 -10.69
CA VAL A 448 -16.04 -18.55 -11.12
C VAL A 448 -14.53 -18.67 -10.95
N THR A 449 -14.07 -19.73 -10.25
CA THR A 449 -12.65 -19.98 -10.05
C THR A 449 -12.17 -21.17 -10.88
N THR A 450 -11.08 -20.96 -11.63
CA THR A 450 -10.39 -21.96 -12.46
C THR A 450 -9.00 -22.28 -11.92
N LEU A 451 -8.31 -23.26 -12.50
CA LEU A 451 -6.95 -23.65 -12.10
C LEU A 451 -5.84 -22.94 -12.90
N THR A 452 -6.12 -22.52 -14.13
CA THR A 452 -5.12 -21.91 -15.00
C THR A 452 -5.64 -20.66 -15.70
N LYS A 453 -4.72 -19.76 -16.12
CA LYS A 453 -5.03 -18.56 -16.90
C LYS A 453 -5.83 -18.91 -18.16
N ARG A 454 -5.31 -19.86 -18.92
CA ARG A 454 -5.94 -20.30 -20.17
C ARG A 454 -7.37 -20.78 -19.95
N MET A 455 -7.63 -21.56 -18.88
CA MET A 455 -9.01 -21.95 -18.55
C MET A 455 -9.91 -20.75 -18.23
N ALA A 456 -9.37 -19.72 -17.56
CA ALA A 456 -10.16 -18.51 -17.27
C ALA A 456 -10.49 -17.74 -18.54
N GLU A 457 -9.53 -17.57 -19.43
CA GLU A 457 -9.69 -16.89 -20.72
C GLU A 457 -10.64 -17.66 -21.65
N ASP A 458 -10.41 -18.97 -21.82
CA ASP A 458 -11.25 -19.85 -22.67
C ASP A 458 -12.69 -19.87 -22.16
N LEU A 459 -12.90 -20.00 -20.84
CA LEU A 459 -14.25 -19.99 -20.24
C LEU A 459 -14.92 -18.62 -20.38
N SER A 460 -14.17 -17.53 -20.17
CA SER A 460 -14.72 -16.17 -20.35
C SER A 460 -15.16 -15.95 -21.79
N SER A 461 -14.36 -16.39 -22.77
CA SER A 461 -14.69 -16.30 -24.19
C SER A 461 -15.95 -17.11 -24.52
N TYR A 462 -16.03 -18.35 -24.04
CA TYR A 462 -17.21 -19.20 -24.22
C TYR A 462 -18.48 -18.57 -23.61
N LEU A 463 -18.40 -18.03 -22.39
CA LEU A 463 -19.55 -17.37 -21.77
C LEU A 463 -19.99 -16.11 -22.53
N LYS A 464 -19.05 -15.35 -23.12
CA LYS A 464 -19.36 -14.22 -24.00
C LYS A 464 -20.11 -14.65 -25.26
N GLU A 465 -19.68 -15.76 -25.89
CA GLU A 465 -20.36 -16.35 -27.05
C GLU A 465 -21.81 -16.77 -26.71
N MET A 466 -22.06 -17.21 -25.48
CA MET A 466 -23.39 -17.52 -24.96
C MET A 466 -24.21 -16.29 -24.56
N GLY A 467 -23.68 -15.07 -24.78
CA GLY A 467 -24.37 -13.82 -24.50
C GLY A 467 -24.33 -13.37 -23.04
N ILE A 468 -23.46 -13.95 -22.21
CA ILE A 468 -23.28 -13.59 -20.81
C ILE A 468 -22.22 -12.49 -20.72
N ARG A 469 -22.51 -11.38 -20.02
CA ARG A 469 -21.58 -10.28 -19.80
C ARG A 469 -20.53 -10.73 -18.77
N THR A 470 -19.35 -11.09 -19.23
CA THR A 470 -18.30 -11.66 -18.40
C THR A 470 -16.95 -11.01 -18.64
N HIS A 471 -16.10 -11.00 -17.62
CA HIS A 471 -14.69 -10.66 -17.69
C HIS A 471 -13.85 -11.71 -16.98
N TYR A 472 -12.54 -11.73 -17.26
CA TYR A 472 -11.61 -12.62 -16.57
C TYR A 472 -10.59 -11.83 -15.75
N LEU A 473 -10.05 -12.46 -14.70
CA LEU A 473 -9.03 -11.90 -13.83
C LEU A 473 -7.87 -12.89 -13.63
N HIS A 474 -6.65 -12.44 -13.88
CA HIS A 474 -5.42 -13.19 -13.56
C HIS A 474 -4.28 -12.24 -13.12
N SER A 475 -3.10 -12.81 -12.84
CA SER A 475 -1.96 -12.10 -12.25
C SER A 475 -1.27 -11.08 -13.16
N GLU A 476 -1.57 -11.07 -14.46
CA GLU A 476 -0.99 -10.14 -15.45
C GLU A 476 -1.86 -8.92 -15.72
N ILE A 477 -3.09 -8.92 -15.19
CA ILE A 477 -3.97 -7.75 -15.24
C ILE A 477 -3.46 -6.71 -14.25
N ASP A 478 -3.31 -5.47 -14.72
CA ASP A 478 -2.86 -4.35 -13.91
C ASP A 478 -3.79 -4.08 -12.71
N THR A 479 -3.24 -3.47 -11.67
CA THR A 479 -3.98 -3.21 -10.43
C THR A 479 -5.17 -2.28 -10.65
N PHE A 480 -5.03 -1.27 -11.52
CA PHE A 480 -6.13 -0.35 -11.84
C PHE A 480 -7.23 -1.03 -12.65
N GLU A 481 -6.87 -1.75 -13.70
CA GLU A 481 -7.81 -2.52 -14.53
C GLU A 481 -8.58 -3.55 -13.68
N ARG A 482 -7.90 -4.17 -12.72
CA ARG A 482 -8.52 -5.10 -11.78
C ARG A 482 -9.59 -4.43 -10.90
N ILE A 483 -9.32 -3.23 -10.39
CA ILE A 483 -10.27 -2.44 -9.60
C ILE A 483 -11.48 -2.09 -10.44
N GLU A 484 -11.26 -1.70 -11.70
CA GLU A 484 -12.31 -1.36 -12.66
C GLU A 484 -13.22 -2.57 -12.97
N ILE A 485 -12.64 -3.74 -13.28
CA ILE A 485 -13.40 -4.98 -13.54
C ILE A 485 -14.31 -5.33 -12.36
N LEU A 486 -13.80 -5.18 -11.14
CA LEU A 486 -14.60 -5.49 -9.93
C LEU A 486 -15.65 -4.44 -9.64
N ARG A 487 -15.39 -3.19 -9.91
CA ARG A 487 -16.38 -2.11 -9.89
C ARG A 487 -17.48 -2.38 -10.91
N ASP A 488 -17.13 -2.75 -12.12
CA ASP A 488 -18.05 -3.07 -13.21
C ASP A 488 -18.91 -4.30 -12.89
N LEU A 489 -18.35 -5.29 -12.18
CA LEU A 489 -19.13 -6.40 -11.64
C LEU A 489 -20.20 -5.90 -10.65
N ARG A 490 -19.85 -5.00 -9.74
CA ARG A 490 -20.77 -4.40 -8.77
C ARG A 490 -21.85 -3.55 -9.45
N LEU A 491 -21.45 -2.72 -10.41
CA LEU A 491 -22.37 -1.88 -11.19
C LEU A 491 -23.27 -2.70 -12.15
N GLY A 492 -22.94 -3.97 -12.38
CA GLY A 492 -23.70 -4.82 -13.28
C GLY A 492 -23.37 -4.63 -14.76
N VAL A 493 -22.24 -4.01 -15.07
CA VAL A 493 -21.64 -4.03 -16.41
C VAL A 493 -21.26 -5.47 -16.77
N HIS A 494 -20.70 -6.20 -15.81
CA HIS A 494 -20.45 -7.63 -15.88
C HIS A 494 -21.38 -8.40 -14.94
N ASP A 495 -21.86 -9.58 -15.36
CA ASP A 495 -22.64 -10.50 -14.55
C ASP A 495 -21.74 -11.55 -13.87
N VAL A 496 -20.64 -11.88 -14.54
CA VAL A 496 -19.72 -12.93 -14.13
C VAL A 496 -18.28 -12.45 -14.23
N VAL A 497 -17.50 -12.79 -13.22
CA VAL A 497 -16.03 -12.68 -13.30
C VAL A 497 -15.41 -14.05 -13.11
N VAL A 498 -14.56 -14.46 -14.07
CA VAL A 498 -13.84 -15.71 -14.07
C VAL A 498 -12.37 -15.48 -13.72
N GLY A 499 -11.78 -16.28 -12.84
CA GLY A 499 -10.35 -16.11 -12.54
C GLY A 499 -9.71 -17.26 -11.80
N ILE A 500 -8.38 -17.21 -11.67
CA ILE A 500 -7.62 -18.28 -11.01
C ILE A 500 -7.63 -18.10 -9.50
N ASN A 501 -7.33 -16.91 -9.06
CA ASN A 501 -7.13 -16.57 -7.67
C ASN A 501 -7.77 -15.22 -7.37
N LEU A 502 -9.04 -15.10 -7.74
CA LEU A 502 -9.85 -13.88 -7.66
C LEU A 502 -9.83 -13.22 -6.28
N LEU A 503 -9.35 -13.94 -5.25
CA LEU A 503 -9.91 -13.83 -3.93
C LEU A 503 -8.86 -13.64 -2.83
N ARG A 504 -7.60 -13.39 -3.20
CA ARG A 504 -6.52 -13.12 -2.23
C ARG A 504 -6.62 -11.75 -1.56
N GLU A 505 -7.42 -10.83 -2.12
CA GLU A 505 -7.46 -9.45 -1.67
C GLU A 505 -8.84 -9.11 -1.12
N GLY A 506 -8.91 -8.43 -0.02
CA GLY A 506 -10.08 -8.10 0.82
C GLY A 506 -11.28 -7.43 0.13
N LEU A 507 -11.71 -7.96 -1.01
CA LEU A 507 -12.81 -7.44 -1.81
C LEU A 507 -14.14 -7.67 -1.13
N ASP A 508 -14.89 -6.60 -0.95
CA ASP A 508 -16.24 -6.58 -0.43
C ASP A 508 -17.23 -6.52 -1.59
N LEU A 509 -17.80 -7.68 -1.98
CA LEU A 509 -18.71 -7.83 -3.09
C LEU A 509 -20.08 -8.34 -2.60
N PRO A 510 -20.90 -7.48 -1.98
CA PRO A 510 -22.21 -7.91 -1.45
C PRO A 510 -23.21 -8.35 -2.52
N GLU A 511 -22.98 -7.99 -3.78
CA GLU A 511 -23.82 -8.36 -4.94
C GLU A 511 -23.57 -9.80 -5.42
N VAL A 512 -22.50 -10.46 -4.97
CA VAL A 512 -22.13 -11.82 -5.34
C VAL A 512 -22.94 -12.83 -4.52
N SER A 513 -23.90 -13.47 -5.17
CA SER A 513 -24.74 -14.52 -4.57
C SER A 513 -24.18 -15.92 -4.79
N MET A 514 -23.40 -16.15 -5.85
CA MET A 514 -22.87 -17.47 -6.18
C MET A 514 -21.37 -17.45 -6.44
N VAL A 515 -20.70 -18.46 -5.92
CA VAL A 515 -19.30 -18.78 -6.25
C VAL A 515 -19.23 -20.20 -6.80
N ALA A 516 -18.71 -20.36 -7.99
CA ALA A 516 -18.45 -21.66 -8.60
C ALA A 516 -16.96 -21.99 -8.59
N ILE A 517 -16.62 -23.18 -8.12
CA ILE A 517 -15.25 -23.68 -8.02
C ILE A 517 -15.12 -24.87 -8.96
N LEU A 518 -14.49 -24.66 -10.14
CA LEU A 518 -14.23 -25.72 -11.09
C LEU A 518 -13.09 -26.60 -10.64
N ASP A 519 -13.16 -27.89 -10.94
CA ASP A 519 -12.12 -28.87 -10.60
C ASP A 519 -11.66 -28.76 -9.14
N ALA A 520 -12.61 -28.72 -8.21
CA ALA A 520 -12.34 -28.50 -6.79
C ALA A 520 -11.58 -29.68 -6.13
N ASP A 521 -11.59 -30.87 -6.76
CA ASP A 521 -10.87 -32.06 -6.30
C ASP A 521 -9.42 -32.15 -6.78
N LYS A 522 -8.94 -31.19 -7.56
CA LYS A 522 -7.53 -31.11 -7.98
C LYS A 522 -6.70 -30.47 -6.87
N GLU A 523 -6.28 -31.31 -5.90
CA GLU A 523 -5.50 -30.82 -4.76
C GLU A 523 -4.25 -30.04 -5.18
N GLY A 524 -3.98 -28.95 -4.47
CA GLY A 524 -2.86 -28.05 -4.69
C GLY A 524 -3.04 -26.77 -3.90
N TYR A 525 -2.11 -25.84 -4.07
CA TYR A 525 -2.12 -24.57 -3.35
C TYR A 525 -3.45 -23.77 -3.50
N LEU A 526 -4.03 -23.76 -4.70
CA LEU A 526 -5.29 -23.07 -4.99
C LEU A 526 -6.54 -23.80 -4.49
N ARG A 527 -6.42 -25.03 -4.04
CA ARG A 527 -7.49 -25.90 -3.54
C ARG A 527 -7.15 -26.45 -2.15
N SER A 528 -6.25 -25.77 -1.43
CA SER A 528 -6.03 -26.04 0.00
C SER A 528 -7.29 -25.68 0.82
N GLU A 529 -7.44 -26.24 1.99
CA GLU A 529 -8.57 -25.99 2.90
C GLU A 529 -8.77 -24.48 3.12
N GLY A 530 -7.71 -23.74 3.48
CA GLY A 530 -7.79 -22.29 3.67
C GLY A 530 -8.19 -21.53 2.41
N ALA A 531 -7.66 -21.90 1.23
CA ALA A 531 -8.03 -21.27 -0.03
C ALA A 531 -9.51 -21.51 -0.39
N LEU A 532 -10.04 -22.69 -0.11
CA LEU A 532 -11.45 -23.02 -0.29
C LEU A 532 -12.34 -22.25 0.67
N ILE A 533 -12.00 -22.16 1.95
CA ILE A 533 -12.76 -21.38 2.96
C ILE A 533 -12.82 -19.92 2.54
N GLN A 534 -11.71 -19.32 2.10
CA GLN A 534 -11.69 -17.94 1.63
C GLN A 534 -12.55 -17.72 0.40
N THR A 535 -12.49 -18.67 -0.55
CA THR A 535 -13.31 -18.64 -1.77
C THR A 535 -14.80 -18.73 -1.43
N VAL A 536 -15.17 -19.66 -0.56
CA VAL A 536 -16.54 -19.81 -0.03
C VAL A 536 -17.01 -18.53 0.65
N GLY A 537 -16.16 -17.91 1.47
CA GLY A 537 -16.45 -16.68 2.20
C GLY A 537 -16.83 -15.47 1.33
N ARG A 538 -16.55 -15.52 0.01
CA ARG A 538 -16.95 -14.41 -0.91
C ARG A 538 -18.45 -14.36 -1.14
N ALA A 539 -19.16 -15.48 -1.06
CA ALA A 539 -20.64 -15.53 -1.11
C ALA A 539 -21.30 -15.30 0.26
N ALA A 540 -20.52 -15.17 1.35
CA ALA A 540 -21.06 -15.03 2.71
C ALA A 540 -21.65 -13.63 3.03
N ARG A 541 -21.62 -12.70 2.08
CA ARG A 541 -22.16 -11.33 2.20
C ARG A 541 -23.54 -11.16 1.55
N HIS A 542 -23.99 -12.18 0.87
CA HIS A 542 -25.33 -12.23 0.25
C HIS A 542 -26.26 -13.13 1.06
N VAL A 543 -27.52 -12.72 1.22
CA VAL A 543 -28.53 -13.50 1.98
C VAL A 543 -28.71 -14.89 1.39
N ASP A 544 -28.77 -14.98 0.04
CA ASP A 544 -28.91 -16.22 -0.74
C ASP A 544 -27.54 -16.78 -1.19
N GLY A 545 -26.49 -16.56 -0.37
CA GLY A 545 -25.15 -17.01 -0.69
C GLY A 545 -25.06 -18.51 -0.92
N HIS A 546 -24.53 -18.93 -2.08
CA HIS A 546 -24.39 -20.33 -2.48
C HIS A 546 -23.06 -20.61 -3.13
N VAL A 547 -22.47 -21.76 -2.85
CA VAL A 547 -21.22 -22.21 -3.47
C VAL A 547 -21.42 -23.57 -4.13
N ILE A 548 -20.95 -23.68 -5.39
CA ILE A 548 -20.94 -24.94 -6.11
C ILE A 548 -19.47 -25.38 -6.28
N MET A 549 -19.16 -26.55 -5.77
CA MET A 549 -17.86 -27.21 -5.99
C MET A 549 -18.03 -28.31 -7.01
N TYR A 550 -17.43 -28.16 -8.20
CA TYR A 550 -17.42 -29.23 -9.20
C TYR A 550 -16.25 -30.18 -8.90
N ALA A 551 -16.59 -31.40 -8.53
CA ALA A 551 -15.63 -32.42 -8.12
C ALA A 551 -16.20 -33.82 -8.32
N ASP A 552 -15.35 -34.78 -8.75
CA ASP A 552 -15.75 -36.18 -8.87
C ASP A 552 -15.55 -36.95 -7.55
N LYS A 553 -14.74 -36.41 -6.66
CA LYS A 553 -14.50 -36.93 -5.29
C LYS A 553 -14.32 -35.79 -4.30
N VAL A 554 -14.81 -35.99 -3.08
CA VAL A 554 -14.54 -35.05 -2.00
C VAL A 554 -13.15 -35.33 -1.44
N THR A 555 -12.22 -34.37 -1.59
CA THR A 555 -10.85 -34.46 -1.05
C THR A 555 -10.82 -34.08 0.44
N ARG A 556 -9.65 -34.30 1.09
CA ARG A 556 -9.46 -33.90 2.49
C ARG A 556 -9.64 -32.39 2.69
N SER A 557 -9.05 -31.59 1.78
CA SER A 557 -9.16 -30.13 1.81
C SER A 557 -10.59 -29.64 1.61
N MET A 558 -11.33 -30.25 0.68
CA MET A 558 -12.75 -29.95 0.49
C MET A 558 -13.57 -30.29 1.74
N LYS A 559 -13.33 -31.48 2.32
CA LYS A 559 -14.05 -31.90 3.54
C LYS A 559 -13.81 -30.94 4.68
N GLY A 560 -12.55 -30.56 4.96
CA GLY A 560 -12.22 -29.57 5.98
C GLY A 560 -12.93 -28.23 5.76
N ALA A 561 -12.89 -27.71 4.52
CA ALA A 561 -13.58 -26.45 4.18
C ALA A 561 -15.11 -26.53 4.32
N ILE A 562 -15.72 -27.63 3.94
CA ILE A 562 -17.17 -27.88 4.08
C ILE A 562 -17.54 -27.97 5.55
N ASP A 563 -16.85 -28.80 6.31
CA ASP A 563 -17.13 -29.03 7.73
C ASP A 563 -17.01 -27.72 8.54
N GLU A 564 -15.95 -26.93 8.30
CA GLU A 564 -15.75 -25.64 8.97
C GLU A 564 -16.81 -24.60 8.57
N THR A 565 -17.17 -24.52 7.27
CA THR A 565 -18.23 -23.62 6.80
C THR A 565 -19.57 -23.95 7.46
N TYR A 566 -19.92 -25.26 7.59
CA TYR A 566 -21.15 -25.65 8.25
C TYR A 566 -21.08 -25.44 9.76
N ARG A 567 -19.93 -25.65 10.43
CA ARG A 567 -19.73 -25.31 11.85
C ARG A 567 -20.05 -23.83 12.10
N ARG A 568 -19.44 -22.94 11.33
CA ARG A 568 -19.67 -21.48 11.44
C ARG A 568 -21.14 -21.13 11.17
N ARG A 569 -21.75 -21.75 10.16
CA ARG A 569 -23.15 -21.55 9.82
C ARG A 569 -24.09 -21.93 10.96
N GLN A 570 -23.86 -23.06 11.65
CA GLN A 570 -24.66 -23.50 12.78
C GLN A 570 -24.54 -22.55 13.98
N ILE A 571 -23.34 -22.07 14.29
CA ILE A 571 -23.12 -21.08 15.35
C ILE A 571 -23.92 -19.80 15.07
N GLN A 572 -23.86 -19.30 13.81
CA GLN A 572 -24.59 -18.09 13.42
C GLN A 572 -26.12 -18.30 13.46
N ILE A 573 -26.63 -19.47 13.05
CA ILE A 573 -28.06 -19.79 13.12
C ILE A 573 -28.53 -19.76 14.57
N ALA A 574 -27.83 -20.47 15.47
CA ALA A 574 -28.17 -20.52 16.87
C ALA A 574 -28.20 -19.12 17.52
N HIS A 575 -27.20 -18.29 17.21
CA HIS A 575 -27.16 -16.91 17.67
C HIS A 575 -28.34 -16.06 17.13
N ASN A 576 -28.67 -16.21 15.84
CA ASN A 576 -29.78 -15.49 15.24
C ASN A 576 -31.12 -15.89 15.87
N GLU A 577 -31.34 -17.17 16.13
CA GLU A 577 -32.55 -17.69 16.78
C GLU A 577 -32.67 -17.19 18.21
N GLU A 578 -31.57 -17.24 19.00
CA GLU A 578 -31.56 -16.79 20.40
C GLU A 578 -31.88 -15.30 20.53
N HIS A 579 -31.37 -14.46 19.58
CA HIS A 579 -31.53 -13.00 19.62
C HIS A 579 -32.63 -12.46 18.69
N GLY A 580 -33.36 -13.33 17.99
CA GLY A 580 -34.40 -12.93 17.05
C GLY A 580 -33.90 -12.11 15.86
N ILE A 581 -32.63 -12.32 15.43
CA ILE A 581 -32.01 -11.58 14.35
C ILE A 581 -32.42 -12.18 13.00
N GLN A 582 -32.94 -11.34 12.11
CA GLN A 582 -33.18 -11.70 10.72
C GLN A 582 -31.98 -11.28 9.87
N PRO A 583 -31.38 -12.21 9.08
CA PRO A 583 -30.29 -11.88 8.17
C PRO A 583 -30.64 -10.75 7.21
N ARG A 584 -29.79 -9.74 7.12
CA ARG A 584 -29.98 -8.60 6.22
C ARG A 584 -28.77 -8.41 5.32
N GLY A 585 -29.02 -8.26 4.02
CA GLY A 585 -27.96 -7.94 3.06
C GLY A 585 -27.32 -6.58 3.36
N ILE A 586 -26.05 -6.47 3.11
CA ILE A 586 -25.30 -5.20 3.24
C ILE A 586 -25.46 -4.45 1.93
N ILE A 587 -25.96 -3.22 1.99
CA ILE A 587 -25.92 -2.27 0.86
C ILE A 587 -24.75 -1.32 1.14
N LYS A 588 -23.69 -1.44 0.37
CA LYS A 588 -22.56 -0.49 0.42
C LYS A 588 -22.57 0.38 -0.82
N GLU A 589 -22.42 1.68 -0.64
CA GLU A 589 -22.13 2.57 -1.75
C GLU A 589 -20.93 2.06 -2.55
N ILE A 590 -21.04 2.11 -3.87
CA ILE A 590 -19.93 1.81 -4.77
C ILE A 590 -19.07 3.06 -4.82
N ARG A 591 -18.21 3.23 -3.82
CA ARG A 591 -17.20 4.29 -3.82
C ARG A 591 -16.06 3.84 -4.71
N ASP A 592 -15.57 4.73 -5.55
CA ASP A 592 -14.40 4.45 -6.38
C ASP A 592 -13.18 4.26 -5.47
N LEU A 593 -12.48 3.12 -5.59
CA LEU A 593 -11.22 2.90 -4.86
C LEU A 593 -10.13 3.84 -5.38
N SER A 594 -10.21 4.26 -6.65
CA SER A 594 -9.37 5.32 -7.20
C SER A 594 -9.69 6.68 -6.57
N ASP A 595 -10.97 6.96 -6.30
CA ASP A 595 -11.39 8.14 -5.53
C ASP A 595 -11.00 8.02 -4.06
N ARG A 596 -11.00 6.81 -3.47
CA ARG A 596 -10.46 6.60 -2.12
C ARG A 596 -8.95 6.79 -2.05
N MET A 597 -8.20 6.33 -3.04
CA MET A 597 -6.76 6.60 -3.14
C MET A 597 -6.48 8.08 -3.43
N ARG A 598 -7.33 8.75 -4.21
CA ARG A 598 -7.29 10.20 -4.41
C ARG A 598 -7.80 10.97 -3.19
N ALA A 599 -8.88 10.55 -2.55
CA ALA A 599 -9.39 11.17 -1.33
C ALA A 599 -8.42 11.00 -0.14
N VAL A 600 -7.70 9.88 -0.05
CA VAL A 600 -6.57 9.71 0.88
C VAL A 600 -5.45 10.71 0.57
N ALA A 601 -5.29 11.06 -0.72
CA ALA A 601 -4.36 12.10 -1.16
C ALA A 601 -4.91 13.52 -1.00
N GLU A 602 -6.23 13.72 -1.12
CA GLU A 602 -6.90 15.03 -1.10
C GLU A 602 -7.46 15.41 0.29
N GLU A 603 -7.78 14.45 1.18
CA GLU A 603 -8.32 14.71 2.52
C GLU A 603 -7.33 15.33 3.52
N SER A 604 -6.06 15.51 3.14
CA SER A 604 -5.17 16.38 3.91
C SER A 604 -5.49 17.88 3.75
N VAL A 605 -6.45 18.25 2.91
CA VAL A 605 -6.94 19.64 2.69
C VAL A 605 -8.38 19.76 3.21
N GLY A 606 -8.61 19.43 4.49
CA GLY A 606 -9.91 19.59 5.13
C GLY A 606 -9.99 20.84 5.99
N TYR A 607 -10.35 21.98 5.40
CA TYR A 607 -11.12 23.02 6.11
C TYR A 607 -12.32 23.41 5.23
N ASP A 608 -13.48 23.37 5.88
CA ASP A 608 -14.81 23.76 5.47
C ASP A 608 -14.92 24.68 4.25
N THR A 609 -15.50 24.16 3.16
CA THR A 609 -16.37 24.92 2.29
C THR A 609 -17.56 24.06 1.95
N GLU A 610 -18.67 24.27 2.64
CA GLU A 610 -20.00 23.98 2.14
C GLU A 610 -20.20 24.76 0.84
N ASP A 611 -20.83 24.09 -0.15
CA ASP A 611 -21.24 24.60 -1.45
C ASP A 611 -20.16 24.67 -2.57
N ALA A 612 -20.03 23.59 -3.33
CA ALA A 612 -19.79 23.69 -4.77
C ALA A 612 -20.33 22.44 -5.50
N GLY A 613 -21.42 22.65 -6.18
CA GLY A 613 -22.00 21.69 -7.15
C GLY A 613 -21.10 21.47 -8.39
N PRO A 614 -21.50 20.59 -9.35
CA PRO A 614 -20.62 20.09 -10.42
C PRO A 614 -20.23 21.17 -11.43
N GLY A 615 -18.99 21.70 -11.31
CA GLY A 615 -18.53 22.80 -12.14
C GLY A 615 -17.02 23.05 -12.21
N VAL A 616 -16.16 22.09 -11.89
CA VAL A 616 -14.72 22.33 -11.73
C VAL A 616 -13.92 22.49 -13.04
N ILE A 617 -14.51 22.26 -14.21
CA ILE A 617 -13.85 22.50 -15.52
C ILE A 617 -13.95 23.98 -15.99
N ALA A 618 -14.71 24.82 -15.32
CA ALA A 618 -15.01 26.17 -15.77
C ALA A 618 -13.92 27.25 -15.47
N HIS A 619 -12.80 26.92 -14.87
CA HIS A 619 -11.78 27.91 -14.45
C HIS A 619 -10.36 27.68 -14.98
N ILE A 620 -10.15 26.80 -15.95
CA ILE A 620 -8.85 26.69 -16.60
C ILE A 620 -8.72 27.83 -17.62
N PRO A 621 -7.68 28.69 -17.56
CA PRO A 621 -7.48 29.77 -18.50
C PRO A 621 -7.40 29.23 -19.95
N ARG A 622 -8.04 29.92 -20.89
CA ARG A 622 -8.14 29.52 -22.31
C ARG A 622 -6.78 29.24 -22.95
N ASP A 623 -5.75 29.94 -22.51
CA ASP A 623 -4.37 29.77 -22.97
C ASP A 623 -3.77 28.42 -22.50
N GLU A 624 -4.17 27.95 -21.33
CA GLU A 624 -3.74 26.68 -20.75
C GLU A 624 -4.46 25.52 -21.43
N LEU A 625 -5.77 25.62 -21.64
CA LEU A 625 -6.54 24.67 -22.46
C LEU A 625 -5.97 24.54 -23.88
N THR A 626 -5.55 25.67 -24.48
CA THR A 626 -4.94 25.67 -25.82
C THR A 626 -3.56 25.02 -25.84
N ARG A 627 -2.80 25.11 -24.74
CA ARG A 627 -1.52 24.39 -24.57
C ARG A 627 -1.75 22.89 -24.41
N MET A 628 -2.72 22.50 -23.58
CA MET A 628 -3.09 21.09 -23.38
C MET A 628 -3.53 20.44 -24.70
N VAL A 629 -4.34 21.11 -25.51
CA VAL A 629 -4.74 20.64 -26.84
C VAL A 629 -3.53 20.41 -27.75
N LYS A 630 -2.57 21.32 -27.78
CA LYS A 630 -1.35 21.16 -28.59
C LYS A 630 -0.47 20.02 -28.14
N ASP A 631 -0.39 19.81 -26.85
CA ASP A 631 0.41 18.72 -26.25
C ASP A 631 -0.22 17.36 -26.54
N LEU A 632 -1.52 17.22 -26.35
CA LEU A 632 -2.28 16.01 -26.71
C LEU A 632 -2.25 15.72 -28.22
N GLU A 633 -2.29 16.74 -29.09
CA GLU A 633 -2.10 16.57 -30.53
C GLU A 633 -0.70 16.07 -30.89
N SER A 634 0.33 16.53 -30.17
CA SER A 634 1.71 16.05 -30.34
C SER A 634 1.83 14.59 -29.94
N GLN A 635 1.25 14.20 -28.80
CA GLN A 635 1.22 12.82 -28.31
C GLN A 635 0.40 11.91 -29.24
N MET A 636 -0.75 12.38 -29.73
CA MET A 636 -1.58 11.65 -30.71
C MET A 636 -0.81 11.36 -32.00
N LYS A 637 -0.09 12.35 -32.53
CA LYS A 637 0.75 12.18 -33.73
C LYS A 637 1.92 11.23 -33.49
N ALA A 638 2.52 11.25 -32.29
CA ALA A 638 3.58 10.33 -31.91
C ALA A 638 3.03 8.89 -31.78
N ALA A 639 1.90 8.67 -31.11
CA ALA A 639 1.23 7.40 -31.01
C ALA A 639 0.83 6.83 -32.38
N SER A 640 0.27 7.67 -33.28
CA SER A 640 -0.06 7.28 -34.65
C SER A 640 1.19 6.87 -35.46
N LYS A 641 2.31 7.56 -35.28
CA LYS A 641 3.58 7.24 -35.94
C LYS A 641 4.21 5.94 -35.43
N ASN A 642 3.94 5.61 -34.17
CA ASN A 642 4.37 4.37 -33.54
C ASN A 642 3.41 3.19 -33.79
N LEU A 643 2.36 3.37 -34.61
CA LEU A 643 1.32 2.39 -34.93
C LEU A 643 0.43 1.99 -33.71
N GLU A 644 0.41 2.81 -32.65
CA GLU A 644 -0.45 2.65 -31.48
C GLU A 644 -1.83 3.30 -31.75
N PHE A 645 -2.60 2.70 -32.66
CA PHE A 645 -3.82 3.32 -33.19
C PHE A 645 -4.94 3.50 -32.16
N GLU A 646 -5.07 2.61 -31.19
CA GLU A 646 -6.06 2.75 -30.10
C GLU A 646 -5.74 3.94 -29.19
N LYS A 647 -4.47 4.09 -28.81
CA LYS A 647 -4.00 5.23 -28.03
C LYS A 647 -4.15 6.55 -28.80
N ALA A 648 -3.84 6.53 -30.08
CA ALA A 648 -4.04 7.71 -30.95
C ALA A 648 -5.53 8.08 -31.07
N ALA A 649 -6.45 7.12 -31.09
CA ALA A 649 -7.90 7.36 -31.09
C ALA A 649 -8.38 7.97 -29.76
N LEU A 650 -7.94 7.46 -28.61
CA LEU A 650 -8.24 8.01 -27.30
C LEU A 650 -7.76 9.46 -27.15
N LEU A 651 -6.51 9.75 -27.56
CA LEU A 651 -5.95 11.08 -27.52
C LEU A 651 -6.70 12.04 -28.48
N ARG A 652 -7.15 11.56 -29.65
CA ARG A 652 -7.99 12.33 -30.56
C ARG A 652 -9.32 12.72 -29.90
N ASP A 653 -9.97 11.79 -29.23
CA ASP A 653 -11.28 12.03 -28.62
C ASP A 653 -11.15 13.03 -27.46
N GLN A 654 -10.06 12.99 -26.68
CA GLN A 654 -9.73 14.00 -25.67
C GLN A 654 -9.48 15.40 -26.30
N VAL A 655 -8.76 15.46 -27.42
CA VAL A 655 -8.53 16.72 -28.16
C VAL A 655 -9.84 17.31 -28.66
N VAL A 656 -10.76 16.48 -29.17
CA VAL A 656 -12.08 16.91 -29.64
C VAL A 656 -12.92 17.47 -28.50
N GLU A 657 -12.89 16.83 -27.33
CA GLU A 657 -13.65 17.26 -26.16
C GLU A 657 -13.12 18.60 -25.58
N LEU A 658 -11.80 18.75 -25.46
CA LEU A 658 -11.20 20.02 -25.02
C LEU A 658 -11.45 21.16 -26.00
N ARG A 659 -11.39 20.91 -27.31
CA ARG A 659 -11.77 21.91 -28.32
C ARG A 659 -13.22 22.33 -28.21
N ARG A 660 -14.12 21.40 -27.95
CA ARG A 660 -15.55 21.67 -27.73
C ARG A 660 -15.77 22.57 -26.51
N ILE A 661 -15.00 22.35 -25.43
CA ILE A 661 -15.03 23.22 -24.24
C ILE A 661 -14.53 24.63 -24.59
N ILE A 662 -13.48 24.74 -25.38
CA ILE A 662 -12.91 26.06 -25.84
C ILE A 662 -13.91 26.82 -26.74
N GLU A 663 -14.75 26.09 -27.49
CA GLU A 663 -15.71 26.69 -28.45
C GLU A 663 -17.06 27.05 -27.82
N VAL A 664 -17.43 26.42 -26.69
CA VAL A 664 -18.76 26.55 -26.03
C VAL A 664 -18.85 27.77 -25.11
N ASP A 665 -17.80 28.53 -24.86
CA ASP A 665 -17.86 29.75 -24.07
C ASP A 665 -17.99 31.01 -24.98
N PRO A 666 -19.19 31.46 -25.33
CA PRO A 666 -19.39 32.82 -25.78
C PRO A 666 -19.85 33.66 -24.56
N VAL A 667 -18.92 34.47 -24.04
CA VAL A 667 -19.25 35.83 -23.57
C VAL A 667 -20.75 36.09 -23.41
N THR A 668 -21.19 36.28 -22.18
CA THR A 668 -22.20 37.29 -21.89
C THR A 668 -21.69 38.21 -20.79
N ALA A 669 -21.63 39.41 -21.17
CA ALA A 669 -21.30 40.70 -20.64
C ALA A 669 -21.46 40.92 -19.13
#